data_7f89b401d2431bcd44554f1fe7cf4e93
#
_entry.id   7f89b401d2431bcd44554f1fe7cf4e93
#
_cell.length_a   1.000
_cell.length_b   1.000
_cell.length_c   1.000
_cell.angle_alpha   90.00
_cell.angle_beta   90.00
_cell.angle_gamma   90.00
#
_symmetry.space_group_name_H-M   'P 1'
#
loop_
_entity.id
_entity.type
_entity.pdbx_description
1 polymer ?
#
loop_
_entity_poly.entity_id
_entity_poly.type
_entity_poly.pdbx_seq_one_letter_code
_entity_poly.pdbx_strand_id
1 'polypeptide(L)'
;MLTSPYKKPYITPPVEHPRLMVRREDIDRIKENFNREECREAVALWRELCEERILCKGADPEYGTYDLVEYLAVEAKALKALLSGDKADARDAIEAAIFLLENSEFDKGIMKARWSGHLIFVSSEVYDWCYSYLTEEEKTVIVTRCEAMAEKYFEMGYPPAKQAAISGHGAEAQLLRDLLSLGIATYDERPDIYDFCAGRIIDEYVPSYDFMFAGGYHHQGPAYGSYRYTCLLWGELLLYSMSGKKVFTDKLGELAESFLYLTRPDGEAVRIGDDFFETKAPYTRNAPFAMPMFFAWAYTGDERYKKVFLKGLDREYLVPTHRGIDYYIGGSYGEGLFSPTVYLVWNALTPMKEEKPMLPYKYFGSPNGITVWNDGERVVLMKIGELWGSNHDHLDTGCFQIYCGGALATDSGVYDSYNTLHRRNYTLKTIAHNCLTVSDPAKPNYGEWREDAPYDGGMRRPCGAKEPKTLADWQEYYKMATVLSHTESEELCEIVGDMSEAYSHTCDKVVRSMRWEPTRGDCGILTVHDIVSAKSEDFTKAFNIHSLTEPRLVDNGVVIENGDYELVCRVLAPTNAKLELIGGEGREFFVDGANYDTEDKQNTECGWGRVSIIAPEKCKDTEFTVEMEIIKKENRK
;
A
#
# COMPACT_ATOMS: atom_id res chain seq x y z
N MET A 1 13.36 -23.32 22.17
CA MET A 1 11.90 -23.11 22.27
C MET A 1 11.63 -21.66 22.59
N LEU A 2 10.70 -21.05 21.83
CA LEU A 2 10.26 -19.68 22.05
C LEU A 2 9.29 -19.59 23.24
N THR A 3 9.35 -18.48 23.96
CA THR A 3 8.35 -18.19 25.00
C THR A 3 7.40 -17.14 24.45
N SER A 4 6.13 -17.49 24.27
CA SER A 4 5.11 -16.57 23.79
C SER A 4 4.53 -15.74 24.94
N PRO A 5 4.50 -14.39 24.81
CA PRO A 5 3.78 -13.53 25.74
C PRO A 5 2.28 -13.42 25.41
N TYR A 6 1.86 -13.97 24.29
CA TYR A 6 0.51 -13.87 23.74
C TYR A 6 -0.37 -15.01 24.26
N LYS A 7 -1.68 -14.83 24.15
CA LYS A 7 -2.64 -15.90 24.42
C LYS A 7 -2.43 -17.07 23.46
N LYS A 8 -2.71 -18.28 23.93
CA LYS A 8 -2.67 -19.45 23.06
C LYS A 8 -3.70 -19.27 21.94
N PRO A 9 -3.31 -19.46 20.66
CA PRO A 9 -4.20 -19.35 19.52
C PRO A 9 -5.40 -20.30 19.66
N TYR A 10 -6.58 -19.82 19.30
CA TYR A 10 -7.80 -20.64 19.26
C TYR A 10 -7.94 -21.45 17.97
N ILE A 11 -7.08 -21.22 16.99
CA ILE A 11 -6.89 -22.03 15.80
C ILE A 11 -5.67 -22.90 16.04
N THR A 12 -5.78 -24.18 15.74
CA THR A 12 -4.68 -25.14 15.87
C THR A 12 -4.41 -25.80 14.52
N PRO A 13 -3.15 -25.94 14.08
CA PRO A 13 -2.83 -26.64 12.87
C PRO A 13 -3.39 -28.07 12.88
N PRO A 14 -3.90 -28.57 11.74
CA PRO A 14 -4.35 -29.96 11.62
C PRO A 14 -3.23 -30.94 11.94
N VAL A 15 -3.59 -32.12 12.43
CA VAL A 15 -2.62 -33.18 12.77
C VAL A 15 -1.99 -33.80 11.53
N GLU A 16 -2.78 -33.95 10.45
CA GLU A 16 -2.32 -34.60 9.21
C GLU A 16 -1.61 -33.61 8.28
N HIS A 17 -0.57 -34.08 7.62
CA HIS A 17 0.09 -33.42 6.49
C HIS A 17 -0.50 -33.86 5.15
N PRO A 18 -0.59 -33.00 4.13
CA PRO A 18 -0.25 -31.58 4.16
C PRO A 18 -1.25 -30.73 4.97
N ARG A 19 -0.76 -29.67 5.61
CA ARG A 19 -1.59 -28.76 6.40
C ARG A 19 -1.31 -27.27 6.13
N LEU A 20 -0.22 -26.97 5.43
CA LEU A 20 0.11 -25.64 4.97
C LEU A 20 -0.57 -25.36 3.63
N MET A 21 -1.52 -24.43 3.60
CA MET A 21 -2.37 -24.05 2.46
C MET A 21 -3.27 -25.19 1.91
N VAL A 22 -2.75 -26.39 1.71
CA VAL A 22 -3.39 -27.53 1.04
C VAL A 22 -3.76 -28.61 2.05
N ARG A 23 -4.88 -29.31 1.80
CA ARG A 23 -5.29 -30.54 2.49
C ARG A 23 -5.23 -31.71 1.53
N ARG A 24 -5.22 -32.91 2.06
CA ARG A 24 -5.21 -34.15 1.24
C ARG A 24 -6.38 -34.22 0.26
N GLU A 25 -7.56 -33.79 0.68
CA GLU A 25 -8.76 -33.71 -0.13
C GLU A 25 -8.71 -32.67 -1.25
N ASP A 26 -7.79 -31.72 -1.19
CA ASP A 26 -7.64 -30.67 -2.19
C ASP A 26 -6.78 -31.09 -3.39
N ILE A 27 -5.99 -32.15 -3.25
CA ILE A 27 -5.00 -32.59 -4.26
C ILE A 27 -5.66 -32.84 -5.63
N ASP A 28 -6.81 -33.51 -5.66
CA ASP A 28 -7.47 -33.77 -6.93
C ASP A 28 -8.02 -32.50 -7.58
N ARG A 29 -8.54 -31.56 -6.80
CA ARG A 29 -8.97 -30.25 -7.31
C ARG A 29 -7.80 -29.45 -7.91
N ILE A 30 -6.64 -29.51 -7.28
CA ILE A 30 -5.44 -28.85 -7.80
C ILE A 30 -5.01 -29.52 -9.11
N LYS A 31 -5.01 -30.85 -9.21
CA LYS A 31 -4.73 -31.57 -10.47
C LYS A 31 -5.71 -31.21 -11.59
N GLU A 32 -6.99 -31.12 -11.30
CA GLU A 32 -8.03 -30.71 -12.26
C GLU A 32 -7.79 -29.26 -12.76
N ASN A 33 -7.34 -28.37 -11.87
CA ASN A 33 -7.05 -26.98 -12.18
C ASN A 33 -5.95 -26.82 -13.25
N PHE A 34 -5.01 -27.76 -13.34
CA PHE A 34 -3.96 -27.76 -14.36
C PHE A 34 -4.49 -27.88 -15.80
N ASN A 35 -5.72 -28.29 -15.99
CA ASN A 35 -6.37 -28.45 -17.29
C ASN A 35 -7.19 -27.20 -17.70
N ARG A 36 -7.32 -26.20 -16.83
CA ARG A 36 -8.06 -24.98 -17.14
C ARG A 36 -7.26 -24.10 -18.10
N GLU A 37 -7.95 -23.48 -19.08
CA GLU A 37 -7.31 -22.61 -20.06
C GLU A 37 -6.60 -21.41 -19.41
N GLU A 38 -7.21 -20.83 -18.38
CA GLU A 38 -6.65 -19.71 -17.63
C GLU A 38 -5.35 -20.06 -16.88
N CYS A 39 -5.09 -21.35 -16.62
CA CYS A 39 -3.90 -21.83 -15.94
C CYS A 39 -2.78 -22.27 -16.89
N ARG A 40 -3.03 -22.28 -18.20
CA ARG A 40 -2.11 -22.84 -19.19
C ARG A 40 -0.69 -22.27 -19.10
N GLU A 41 -0.57 -20.96 -19.01
CA GLU A 41 0.73 -20.29 -18.92
C GLU A 41 1.43 -20.58 -17.59
N ALA A 42 0.68 -20.50 -16.49
CA ALA A 42 1.20 -20.82 -15.16
C ALA A 42 1.69 -22.27 -15.05
N VAL A 43 0.93 -23.22 -15.65
CA VAL A 43 1.33 -24.63 -15.72
C VAL A 43 2.60 -24.83 -16.55
N ALA A 44 2.72 -24.12 -17.68
CA ALA A 44 3.93 -24.20 -18.52
C ALA A 44 5.17 -23.73 -17.74
N LEU A 45 5.07 -22.58 -17.08
CA LEU A 45 6.15 -22.02 -16.25
C LEU A 45 6.47 -22.91 -15.04
N TRP A 46 5.43 -23.41 -14.36
CA TRP A 46 5.61 -24.34 -13.25
C TRP A 46 6.39 -25.60 -13.67
N ARG A 47 6.11 -26.16 -14.87
CA ARG A 47 6.85 -27.30 -15.40
C ARG A 47 8.31 -26.95 -15.68
N GLU A 48 8.59 -25.78 -16.26
CA GLU A 48 9.96 -25.29 -16.48
C GLU A 48 10.70 -25.17 -15.13
N LEU A 49 10.07 -24.59 -14.11
CA LEU A 49 10.63 -24.46 -12.77
C LEU A 49 10.92 -25.82 -12.11
N CYS A 50 10.08 -26.83 -12.33
CA CYS A 50 10.34 -28.19 -11.82
C CYS A 50 11.65 -28.80 -12.33
N GLU A 51 12.09 -28.41 -13.53
CA GLU A 51 13.33 -28.90 -14.17
C GLU A 51 14.55 -27.98 -13.89
N GLU A 52 14.36 -26.84 -13.21
CA GLU A 52 15.44 -25.89 -12.92
C GLU A 52 16.45 -26.51 -11.95
N ARG A 53 17.73 -26.21 -12.20
CA ARG A 53 18.86 -26.66 -11.38
C ARG A 53 19.17 -25.65 -10.29
N ILE A 54 19.24 -26.13 -9.08
CA ILE A 54 19.61 -25.32 -7.92
C ILE A 54 21.13 -25.27 -7.79
N LEU A 55 21.70 -24.10 -7.96
CA LEU A 55 23.15 -23.87 -7.96
C LEU A 55 23.64 -22.99 -6.81
N CYS A 56 22.73 -22.22 -6.20
CA CYS A 56 22.99 -21.27 -5.12
C CYS A 56 24.10 -20.27 -5.47
N LYS A 57 24.08 -19.74 -6.68
CA LYS A 57 25.11 -18.79 -7.15
C LYS A 57 24.69 -17.34 -7.06
N GLY A 58 23.38 -17.10 -6.90
CA GLY A 58 22.78 -15.78 -7.01
C GLY A 58 22.82 -15.23 -8.43
N ALA A 59 21.92 -14.29 -8.71
CA ALA A 59 21.87 -13.60 -9.99
C ALA A 59 22.85 -12.43 -10.03
N ASP A 60 23.11 -11.82 -8.89
CA ASP A 60 23.98 -10.66 -8.73
C ASP A 60 24.92 -10.84 -7.53
N PRO A 61 26.24 -10.80 -7.71
CA PRO A 61 27.22 -10.94 -6.62
C PRO A 61 27.11 -9.86 -5.55
N GLU A 62 26.51 -8.71 -5.86
CA GLU A 62 26.32 -7.62 -4.88
C GLU A 62 25.30 -7.96 -3.80
N TYR A 63 24.39 -8.89 -4.09
CA TYR A 63 23.24 -9.22 -3.22
C TYR A 63 23.34 -10.61 -2.57
N GLY A 64 24.45 -11.29 -2.72
CA GLY A 64 24.67 -12.62 -2.18
C GLY A 64 24.16 -13.73 -3.09
N THR A 65 23.68 -14.82 -2.52
CA THR A 65 23.32 -16.04 -3.25
C THR A 65 21.84 -16.10 -3.66
N TYR A 66 21.06 -15.03 -3.44
CA TYR A 66 19.64 -15.04 -3.79
C TYR A 66 19.42 -15.08 -5.31
N ASP A 67 18.71 -16.09 -5.77
CA ASP A 67 18.15 -16.18 -7.12
C ASP A 67 16.68 -16.56 -7.02
N LEU A 68 15.79 -15.64 -7.39
CA LEU A 68 14.34 -15.85 -7.30
C LEU A 68 13.89 -17.12 -8.03
N VAL A 69 14.46 -17.39 -9.21
CA VAL A 69 14.06 -18.55 -10.02
C VAL A 69 14.37 -19.86 -9.30
N GLU A 70 15.52 -19.95 -8.61
CA GLU A 70 15.86 -21.15 -7.83
C GLU A 70 14.89 -21.37 -6.65
N TYR A 71 14.42 -20.30 -6.01
CA TYR A 71 13.47 -20.40 -4.89
C TYR A 71 12.08 -20.81 -5.39
N LEU A 72 11.62 -20.21 -6.50
CA LEU A 72 10.38 -20.63 -7.16
C LEU A 72 10.47 -22.08 -7.67
N ALA A 73 11.65 -22.56 -8.06
CA ALA A 73 11.89 -23.94 -8.46
C ALA A 73 11.75 -24.90 -7.28
N VAL A 74 12.25 -24.56 -6.09
CA VAL A 74 12.04 -25.38 -4.88
C VAL A 74 10.55 -25.52 -4.55
N GLU A 75 9.81 -24.40 -4.59
CA GLU A 75 8.36 -24.38 -4.39
C GLU A 75 7.63 -25.26 -5.44
N ALA A 76 8.00 -25.14 -6.73
CA ALA A 76 7.43 -25.94 -7.80
C ALA A 76 7.70 -27.45 -7.63
N LYS A 77 8.93 -27.82 -7.22
CA LYS A 77 9.31 -29.21 -6.92
C LYS A 77 8.52 -29.77 -5.73
N ALA A 78 8.28 -28.97 -4.69
CA ALA A 78 7.47 -29.34 -3.55
C ALA A 78 6.01 -29.66 -3.96
N LEU A 79 5.40 -28.79 -4.79
CA LEU A 79 4.07 -29.04 -5.34
C LEU A 79 4.05 -30.30 -6.23
N LYS A 80 5.08 -30.51 -7.08
CA LYS A 80 5.22 -31.71 -7.90
C LYS A 80 5.22 -32.97 -7.05
N ALA A 81 6.00 -32.99 -5.97
CA ALA A 81 6.07 -34.11 -5.03
C ALA A 81 4.70 -34.38 -4.37
N LEU A 82 4.01 -33.32 -3.94
CA LEU A 82 2.67 -33.44 -3.35
C LEU A 82 1.65 -34.03 -4.33
N LEU A 83 1.65 -33.55 -5.58
CA LEU A 83 0.69 -33.99 -6.60
C LEU A 83 0.98 -35.40 -7.15
N SER A 84 2.25 -35.77 -7.31
CA SER A 84 2.65 -37.09 -7.80
C SER A 84 2.55 -38.18 -6.72
N GLY A 85 2.87 -37.82 -5.47
CA GLY A 85 3.08 -38.78 -4.39
C GLY A 85 4.32 -39.67 -4.62
N ASP A 86 5.23 -39.29 -5.53
CA ASP A 86 6.41 -40.06 -5.88
C ASP A 86 7.59 -39.72 -4.95
N LYS A 87 8.29 -40.76 -4.52
CA LYS A 87 9.43 -40.63 -3.63
C LYS A 87 10.60 -39.88 -4.29
N ALA A 88 10.83 -40.04 -5.59
CA ALA A 88 11.93 -39.39 -6.27
C ALA A 88 11.66 -37.88 -6.39
N ASP A 89 10.42 -37.47 -6.71
CA ASP A 89 10.03 -36.06 -6.72
C ASP A 89 10.18 -35.42 -5.32
N ALA A 90 9.76 -36.16 -4.27
CA ALA A 90 9.93 -35.68 -2.89
C ALA A 90 11.40 -35.52 -2.50
N ARG A 91 12.26 -36.47 -2.90
CA ARG A 91 13.70 -36.36 -2.64
C ARG A 91 14.35 -35.18 -3.35
N ASP A 92 13.96 -34.92 -4.62
CA ASP A 92 14.44 -33.76 -5.38
C ASP A 92 14.10 -32.43 -4.67
N ALA A 93 12.86 -32.27 -4.20
CA ALA A 93 12.44 -31.09 -3.46
C ALA A 93 13.19 -30.93 -2.10
N ILE A 94 13.32 -32.01 -1.34
CA ILE A 94 14.00 -32.00 -0.04
C ILE A 94 15.48 -31.64 -0.19
N GLU A 95 16.17 -32.28 -1.13
CA GLU A 95 17.59 -32.03 -1.39
C GLU A 95 17.83 -30.59 -1.88
N ALA A 96 16.95 -30.07 -2.74
CA ALA A 96 17.00 -28.68 -3.21
C ALA A 96 16.84 -27.67 -2.05
N ALA A 97 15.84 -27.86 -1.19
CA ALA A 97 15.61 -26.96 -0.04
C ALA A 97 16.77 -26.98 0.94
N ILE A 98 17.26 -28.17 1.33
CA ILE A 98 18.40 -28.31 2.24
C ILE A 98 19.65 -27.68 1.63
N PHE A 99 19.90 -27.91 0.34
CA PHE A 99 21.04 -27.31 -0.36
C PHE A 99 21.00 -25.77 -0.29
N LEU A 100 19.85 -25.13 -0.55
CA LEU A 100 19.71 -23.69 -0.42
C LEU A 100 19.90 -23.23 1.04
N LEU A 101 19.29 -23.91 2.01
CA LEU A 101 19.42 -23.55 3.43
C LEU A 101 20.87 -23.65 3.94
N GLU A 102 21.67 -24.53 3.38
CA GLU A 102 23.08 -24.72 3.78
C GLU A 102 24.06 -23.77 3.07
N ASN A 103 23.70 -23.29 1.87
CA ASN A 103 24.62 -22.53 1.02
C ASN A 103 24.20 -21.06 0.81
N SER A 104 22.98 -20.65 1.24
CA SER A 104 22.53 -19.27 1.04
C SER A 104 23.15 -18.32 2.04
N GLU A 105 23.67 -17.20 1.54
CA GLU A 105 24.12 -16.05 2.31
C GLU A 105 23.64 -14.75 1.66
N PHE A 106 23.25 -13.77 2.49
CA PHE A 106 22.68 -12.50 2.04
C PHE A 106 23.49 -11.34 2.62
N ASP A 107 24.06 -10.52 1.76
CA ASP A 107 25.08 -9.57 2.19
C ASP A 107 24.57 -8.16 2.48
N LYS A 108 23.53 -7.65 1.82
CA LYS A 108 23.21 -6.23 1.91
C LYS A 108 21.74 -5.88 2.13
N GLY A 109 21.57 -4.76 2.83
CA GLY A 109 20.34 -3.97 2.88
C GLY A 109 19.15 -4.66 3.54
N ILE A 110 18.01 -4.03 3.38
CA ILE A 110 16.71 -4.49 3.86
C ILE A 110 16.27 -5.79 3.15
N MET A 111 16.72 -6.01 1.93
CA MET A 111 16.30 -7.15 1.11
C MET A 111 16.77 -8.50 1.67
N LYS A 112 17.89 -8.54 2.42
CA LYS A 112 18.35 -9.79 3.05
C LYS A 112 17.31 -10.44 3.97
N ALA A 113 16.52 -9.61 4.66
CA ALA A 113 15.47 -10.09 5.55
C ALA A 113 14.32 -10.71 4.75
N ARG A 114 14.01 -10.15 3.58
CA ARG A 114 12.95 -10.61 2.69
C ARG A 114 13.33 -11.90 1.98
N TRP A 115 14.57 -11.97 1.48
CA TRP A 115 15.09 -13.16 0.79
C TRP A 115 15.24 -14.35 1.73
N SER A 116 15.75 -14.13 2.94
CA SER A 116 15.79 -15.18 3.95
C SER A 116 14.38 -15.64 4.36
N GLY A 117 13.42 -14.72 4.42
CA GLY A 117 12.02 -15.04 4.67
C GLY A 117 11.42 -15.92 3.57
N HIS A 118 11.69 -15.61 2.30
CA HIS A 118 11.25 -16.43 1.18
C HIS A 118 11.84 -17.84 1.25
N LEU A 119 13.14 -17.98 1.60
CA LEU A 119 13.74 -19.30 1.79
C LEU A 119 13.08 -20.09 2.92
N ILE A 120 12.74 -19.43 4.04
CA ILE A 120 12.00 -20.06 5.13
C ILE A 120 10.62 -20.53 4.67
N PHE A 121 9.91 -19.71 3.87
CA PHE A 121 8.60 -20.03 3.33
C PHE A 121 8.63 -21.29 2.44
N VAL A 122 9.49 -21.30 1.40
CA VAL A 122 9.57 -22.46 0.48
C VAL A 122 10.08 -23.72 1.18
N SER A 123 10.96 -23.56 2.18
CA SER A 123 11.41 -24.69 3.01
C SER A 123 10.29 -25.25 3.89
N SER A 124 9.36 -24.41 4.32
CA SER A 124 8.17 -24.81 5.07
C SER A 124 7.20 -25.60 4.21
N GLU A 125 7.04 -25.24 2.92
CA GLU A 125 6.26 -26.02 1.97
C GLU A 125 6.88 -27.38 1.73
N VAL A 126 8.19 -27.46 1.52
CA VAL A 126 8.90 -28.75 1.39
C VAL A 126 8.73 -29.59 2.64
N TYR A 127 8.89 -28.99 3.83
CA TYR A 127 8.72 -29.70 5.10
C TYR A 127 7.33 -30.32 5.22
N ASP A 128 6.29 -29.54 4.92
CA ASP A 128 4.90 -29.98 5.06
C ASP A 128 4.46 -30.95 3.94
N TRP A 129 4.72 -30.59 2.69
CA TRP A 129 4.22 -31.34 1.52
C TRP A 129 5.01 -32.64 1.27
N CYS A 130 6.27 -32.69 1.72
CA CYS A 130 7.11 -33.89 1.65
C CYS A 130 7.28 -34.57 3.02
N TYR A 131 6.48 -34.26 4.04
CA TYR A 131 6.66 -34.68 5.43
C TYR A 131 6.92 -36.19 5.61
N SER A 132 6.16 -37.06 4.92
CA SER A 132 6.29 -38.52 5.00
C SER A 132 7.57 -39.09 4.41
N TYR A 133 8.33 -38.28 3.67
CA TYR A 133 9.61 -38.64 3.04
C TYR A 133 10.84 -38.07 3.75
N LEU A 134 10.64 -37.16 4.73
CA LEU A 134 11.71 -36.60 5.53
C LEU A 134 12.21 -37.58 6.58
N THR A 135 13.52 -37.64 6.75
CA THR A 135 14.16 -38.27 7.91
C THR A 135 14.16 -37.28 9.10
N GLU A 136 14.31 -37.79 10.31
CA GLU A 136 14.38 -36.95 11.52
C GLU A 136 15.58 -36.00 11.51
N GLU A 137 16.69 -36.40 10.86
CA GLU A 137 17.86 -35.56 10.66
C GLU A 137 17.52 -34.39 9.72
N GLU A 138 16.86 -34.62 8.59
CA GLU A 138 16.45 -33.60 7.63
C GLU A 138 15.44 -32.63 8.24
N LYS A 139 14.47 -33.11 9.00
CA LYS A 139 13.55 -32.26 9.77
C LYS A 139 14.32 -31.33 10.70
N THR A 140 15.29 -31.86 11.43
CA THR A 140 16.13 -31.06 12.34
C THR A 140 16.97 -30.03 11.58
N VAL A 141 17.55 -30.40 10.44
CA VAL A 141 18.34 -29.49 9.59
C VAL A 141 17.47 -28.33 9.11
N ILE A 142 16.30 -28.61 8.52
CA ILE A 142 15.40 -27.57 7.98
C ILE A 142 15.01 -26.60 9.09
N VAL A 143 14.52 -27.08 10.22
CA VAL A 143 14.09 -26.20 11.34
C VAL A 143 15.24 -25.36 11.85
N THR A 144 16.39 -25.99 12.16
CA THR A 144 17.54 -25.28 12.74
C THR A 144 18.10 -24.22 11.78
N ARG A 145 18.17 -24.50 10.48
CA ARG A 145 18.63 -23.56 9.48
C ARG A 145 17.65 -22.40 9.28
N CYS A 146 16.34 -22.65 9.24
CA CYS A 146 15.32 -21.61 9.17
C CYS A 146 15.38 -20.67 10.39
N GLU A 147 15.52 -21.23 11.60
CA GLU A 147 15.69 -20.42 12.82
C GLU A 147 16.97 -19.56 12.77
N ALA A 148 18.10 -20.14 12.33
CA ALA A 148 19.35 -19.41 12.19
C ALA A 148 19.27 -18.28 11.14
N MET A 149 18.54 -18.50 10.04
CA MET A 149 18.27 -17.47 9.03
C MET A 149 17.42 -16.33 9.62
N ALA A 150 16.35 -16.65 10.34
CA ALA A 150 15.50 -15.66 10.98
C ALA A 150 16.28 -14.85 12.04
N GLU A 151 17.09 -15.52 12.86
CA GLU A 151 17.92 -14.88 13.89
C GLU A 151 18.96 -13.91 13.27
N LYS A 152 19.58 -14.32 12.17
CA LYS A 152 20.65 -13.56 11.50
C LYS A 152 20.10 -12.36 10.69
N TYR A 153 18.98 -12.52 10.02
CA TYR A 153 18.57 -11.58 8.96
C TYR A 153 17.26 -10.82 9.21
N PHE A 154 16.37 -11.31 10.08
CA PHE A 154 15.05 -10.70 10.24
C PHE A 154 15.09 -9.34 10.93
N GLU A 155 14.44 -8.35 10.32
CA GLU A 155 14.25 -7.03 10.92
C GLU A 155 13.33 -7.09 12.14
N MET A 156 12.31 -7.94 12.11
CA MET A 156 11.42 -8.19 13.25
C MET A 156 12.11 -8.96 14.38
N GLY A 157 13.33 -9.43 14.15
CA GLY A 157 14.08 -10.28 15.09
C GLY A 157 13.56 -11.71 15.11
N TYR A 158 14.18 -12.51 15.96
CA TYR A 158 13.74 -13.86 16.28
C TYR A 158 13.77 -14.03 17.82
N PRO A 159 12.62 -14.20 18.50
CA PRO A 159 11.26 -14.25 17.94
C PRO A 159 10.85 -12.92 17.27
N PRO A 160 9.86 -12.94 16.35
CA PRO A 160 9.45 -11.76 15.58
C PRO A 160 8.63 -10.81 16.44
N ALA A 161 9.30 -10.02 17.30
CA ALA A 161 8.68 -9.14 18.30
C ALA A 161 8.98 -7.66 18.10
N LYS A 162 9.93 -7.32 17.22
CA LYS A 162 10.25 -5.91 16.90
C LYS A 162 9.21 -5.36 15.93
N GLN A 163 9.13 -4.05 15.87
CA GLN A 163 8.20 -3.26 15.07
C GLN A 163 6.74 -3.38 15.53
N ALA A 164 6.01 -2.30 15.38
CA ALA A 164 4.60 -2.24 15.76
C ALA A 164 3.72 -2.79 14.64
N ALA A 165 2.65 -3.48 14.99
CA ALA A 165 1.66 -3.98 14.06
C ALA A 165 0.98 -2.88 13.24
N ILE A 166 0.90 -1.67 13.79
CA ILE A 166 0.09 -0.58 13.23
C ILE A 166 0.82 0.21 12.15
N SER A 167 2.12 0.49 12.34
CA SER A 167 2.87 1.37 11.42
C SER A 167 3.09 0.76 10.03
N GLY A 168 2.83 -0.53 9.86
CA GLY A 168 3.05 -1.28 8.63
C GLY A 168 4.47 -1.12 8.09
N HIS A 169 5.25 -2.18 8.05
CA HIS A 169 6.63 -2.15 7.58
C HIS A 169 6.90 -3.28 6.58
N GLY A 170 7.92 -3.13 5.73
CA GLY A 170 8.36 -4.16 4.79
C GLY A 170 8.76 -5.50 5.41
N ALA A 171 8.83 -5.55 6.72
CA ALA A 171 9.13 -6.77 7.46
C ALA A 171 7.91 -7.64 7.80
N GLU A 172 6.69 -7.20 7.52
CA GLU A 172 5.47 -7.90 7.95
C GLU A 172 5.36 -9.32 7.38
N ALA A 173 5.84 -9.55 6.16
CA ALA A 173 5.88 -10.88 5.58
C ALA A 173 6.64 -11.89 6.46
N GLN A 174 7.66 -11.45 7.21
CA GLN A 174 8.46 -12.30 8.10
C GLN A 174 7.63 -12.98 9.19
N LEU A 175 6.58 -12.30 9.67
CA LEU A 175 5.63 -12.86 10.64
C LEU A 175 4.44 -13.51 9.95
N LEU A 176 3.79 -12.75 9.04
CA LEU A 176 2.47 -13.08 8.50
C LEU A 176 2.50 -14.23 7.49
N ARG A 177 3.65 -14.49 6.86
CA ARG A 177 3.84 -15.64 5.96
C ARG A 177 4.98 -16.55 6.42
N ASP A 178 6.21 -16.01 6.54
CA ASP A 178 7.41 -16.83 6.58
C ASP A 178 7.48 -17.69 7.85
N LEU A 179 7.49 -17.08 9.02
CA LEU A 179 7.54 -17.82 10.28
C LEU A 179 6.20 -18.47 10.65
N LEU A 180 5.07 -17.88 10.25
CA LEU A 180 3.77 -18.53 10.43
C LEU A 180 3.71 -19.84 9.66
N SER A 181 4.20 -19.87 8.41
CA SER A 181 4.27 -21.09 7.59
C SER A 181 5.19 -22.14 8.24
N LEU A 182 6.36 -21.73 8.72
CA LEU A 182 7.26 -22.62 9.45
C LEU A 182 6.56 -23.21 10.69
N GLY A 183 5.91 -22.37 11.48
CA GLY A 183 5.19 -22.81 12.69
C GLY A 183 4.04 -23.76 12.38
N ILE A 184 3.30 -23.56 11.27
CA ILE A 184 2.26 -24.48 10.82
C ILE A 184 2.89 -25.80 10.39
N ALA A 185 3.91 -25.77 9.52
CA ALA A 185 4.55 -26.95 8.97
C ALA A 185 5.17 -27.85 10.05
N THR A 186 5.82 -27.23 11.05
CA THR A 186 6.59 -27.91 12.08
C THR A 186 5.86 -28.04 13.43
N TYR A 187 4.54 -27.89 13.46
CA TYR A 187 3.77 -27.82 14.71
C TYR A 187 3.94 -29.06 15.63
N ASP A 188 4.19 -30.23 15.07
CA ASP A 188 4.39 -31.45 15.87
C ASP A 188 5.68 -31.41 16.69
N GLU A 189 6.74 -30.84 16.11
CA GLU A 189 8.07 -30.76 16.71
C GLU A 189 8.31 -29.42 17.42
N ARG A 190 7.73 -28.30 16.86
CA ARG A 190 7.96 -26.93 17.30
C ARG A 190 6.67 -26.10 17.40
N PRO A 191 5.73 -26.53 18.26
CA PRO A 191 4.47 -25.80 18.47
C PRO A 191 4.70 -24.36 18.98
N ASP A 192 5.83 -24.10 19.62
CA ASP A 192 6.21 -22.81 20.17
C ASP A 192 6.37 -21.72 19.08
N ILE A 193 6.81 -22.07 17.87
CA ILE A 193 6.91 -21.13 16.74
C ILE A 193 5.51 -20.68 16.32
N TYR A 194 4.60 -21.64 16.12
CA TYR A 194 3.21 -21.35 15.77
C TYR A 194 2.50 -20.53 16.86
N ASP A 195 2.59 -21.00 18.11
CA ASP A 195 1.94 -20.33 19.26
C ASP A 195 2.40 -18.88 19.40
N PHE A 196 3.67 -18.58 19.10
CA PHE A 196 4.18 -17.21 19.10
C PHE A 196 3.59 -16.40 17.91
N CYS A 197 3.74 -16.90 16.69
CA CYS A 197 3.36 -16.15 15.48
C CYS A 197 1.86 -15.93 15.40
N ALA A 198 1.05 -16.98 15.52
CA ALA A 198 -0.40 -16.87 15.49
C ALA A 198 -0.94 -16.11 16.69
N GLY A 199 -0.32 -16.27 17.88
CA GLY A 199 -0.65 -15.50 19.08
C GLY A 199 -0.47 -14.01 18.85
N ARG A 200 0.67 -13.59 18.30
CA ARG A 200 0.94 -12.18 17.98
C ARG A 200 -0.06 -11.62 16.94
N ILE A 201 -0.33 -12.41 15.88
CA ILE A 201 -1.30 -11.99 14.86
C ILE A 201 -2.67 -11.74 15.50
N ILE A 202 -3.17 -12.67 16.32
CA ILE A 202 -4.49 -12.58 16.94
C ILE A 202 -4.56 -11.47 18.00
N ASP A 203 -3.53 -11.32 18.84
CA ASP A 203 -3.55 -10.38 19.96
C ASP A 203 -3.14 -8.94 19.59
N GLU A 204 -2.28 -8.74 18.57
CA GLU A 204 -1.78 -7.41 18.17
C GLU A 204 -2.29 -6.96 16.80
N TYR A 205 -2.14 -7.81 15.76
CA TYR A 205 -2.48 -7.42 14.40
C TYR A 205 -3.99 -7.31 14.18
N VAL A 206 -4.76 -8.30 14.58
CA VAL A 206 -6.21 -8.31 14.36
C VAL A 206 -6.88 -7.05 14.95
N PRO A 207 -6.74 -6.72 16.24
CA PRO A 207 -7.43 -5.54 16.78
C PRO A 207 -6.91 -4.23 16.18
N SER A 208 -5.63 -4.15 15.83
CA SER A 208 -5.05 -2.96 15.21
C SER A 208 -5.60 -2.73 13.81
N TYR A 209 -5.67 -3.77 13.02
CA TYR A 209 -6.14 -3.67 11.64
C TYR A 209 -7.66 -3.61 11.52
N ASP A 210 -8.40 -4.24 12.44
CA ASP A 210 -9.85 -4.08 12.51
C ASP A 210 -10.23 -2.61 12.79
N PHE A 211 -9.45 -1.90 13.58
CA PHE A 211 -9.59 -0.46 13.78
C PHE A 211 -9.15 0.34 12.55
N MET A 212 -7.94 0.08 12.04
CA MET A 212 -7.34 0.84 10.95
C MET A 212 -8.14 0.74 9.65
N PHE A 213 -8.68 -0.45 9.38
CA PHE A 213 -9.39 -0.75 8.14
C PHE A 213 -10.91 -0.77 8.28
N ALA A 214 -11.44 -0.29 9.41
CA ALA A 214 -12.87 -0.16 9.61
C ALA A 214 -13.59 0.56 8.46
N GLY A 215 -12.93 1.55 7.87
CA GLY A 215 -13.40 2.27 6.68
C GLY A 215 -13.13 1.59 5.33
N GLY A 216 -12.44 0.45 5.30
CA GLY A 216 -12.12 -0.25 4.04
C GLY A 216 -11.00 0.41 3.22
N TYR A 217 -10.05 1.08 3.86
CA TYR A 217 -8.95 1.79 3.21
C TYR A 217 -7.63 1.61 3.98
N HIS A 218 -6.49 1.55 3.27
CA HIS A 218 -5.16 1.48 3.87
C HIS A 218 -4.50 2.86 3.92
N HIS A 219 -4.13 3.34 5.11
CA HIS A 219 -3.57 4.68 5.35
C HIS A 219 -2.27 5.00 4.58
N GLN A 220 -1.48 4.00 4.22
CA GLN A 220 -0.23 4.21 3.46
C GLN A 220 -0.45 4.37 1.95
N GLY A 221 -1.68 4.58 1.52
CA GLY A 221 -1.99 4.81 0.13
C GLY A 221 -1.91 3.57 -0.77
N PRO A 222 -2.05 3.75 -2.10
CA PRO A 222 -2.12 2.65 -3.05
C PRO A 222 -0.81 1.87 -3.19
N ALA A 223 0.33 2.53 -3.13
CA ALA A 223 1.63 1.89 -3.33
C ALA A 223 2.01 0.97 -2.16
N TYR A 224 2.30 1.54 -1.00
CA TYR A 224 2.70 0.74 0.16
C TYR A 224 1.54 -0.02 0.79
N GLY A 225 0.33 0.56 0.77
CA GLY A 225 -0.86 -0.09 1.29
C GLY A 225 -1.19 -1.39 0.58
N SER A 226 -1.02 -1.47 -0.74
CA SER A 226 -1.27 -2.69 -1.51
C SER A 226 -0.33 -3.84 -1.11
N TYR A 227 0.93 -3.53 -0.89
CA TYR A 227 1.92 -4.50 -0.41
C TYR A 227 1.59 -5.00 1.01
N ARG A 228 1.29 -4.08 1.96
CA ARG A 228 0.91 -4.43 3.33
C ARG A 228 -0.35 -5.29 3.36
N TYR A 229 -1.32 -4.93 2.56
CA TYR A 229 -2.56 -5.67 2.38
C TYR A 229 -2.29 -7.11 1.92
N THR A 230 -1.37 -7.30 0.98
CA THR A 230 -0.97 -8.65 0.54
C THR A 230 -0.36 -9.47 1.67
N CYS A 231 0.51 -8.87 2.49
CA CYS A 231 1.09 -9.55 3.65
C CYS A 231 0.01 -9.99 4.66
N LEU A 232 -0.99 -9.12 4.91
CA LEU A 232 -2.11 -9.45 5.80
C LEU A 232 -2.96 -10.60 5.25
N LEU A 233 -3.24 -10.56 3.94
CA LEU A 233 -3.99 -11.64 3.29
C LEU A 233 -3.25 -12.97 3.34
N TRP A 234 -1.92 -12.98 3.27
CA TRP A 234 -1.14 -14.19 3.53
C TRP A 234 -1.42 -14.76 4.91
N GLY A 235 -1.31 -13.95 5.96
CA GLY A 235 -1.60 -14.40 7.33
C GLY A 235 -3.02 -14.90 7.50
N GLU A 236 -4.00 -14.16 6.98
CA GLU A 236 -5.40 -14.57 7.02
C GLU A 236 -5.64 -15.88 6.27
N LEU A 237 -5.15 -16.01 5.03
CA LEU A 237 -5.35 -17.20 4.20
C LEU A 237 -4.71 -18.45 4.80
N LEU A 238 -3.53 -18.32 5.42
CA LEU A 238 -2.89 -19.43 6.12
C LEU A 238 -3.73 -19.91 7.31
N LEU A 239 -4.24 -18.98 8.13
CA LEU A 239 -5.09 -19.31 9.29
C LEU A 239 -6.47 -19.81 8.84
N TYR A 240 -7.06 -19.17 7.83
CA TYR A 240 -8.35 -19.56 7.26
C TYR A 240 -8.31 -20.95 6.63
N SER A 241 -7.26 -21.28 5.86
CA SER A 241 -7.10 -22.60 5.23
C SER A 241 -7.08 -23.74 6.23
N MET A 242 -6.61 -23.53 7.45
CA MET A 242 -6.58 -24.53 8.51
C MET A 242 -7.92 -24.76 9.20
N SER A 243 -8.74 -23.73 9.31
CA SER A 243 -9.89 -23.73 10.21
C SER A 243 -11.23 -23.42 9.54
N GLY A 244 -11.22 -22.86 8.33
CA GLY A 244 -12.39 -22.27 7.69
C GLY A 244 -12.95 -21.04 8.44
N LYS A 245 -12.21 -20.51 9.43
CA LYS A 245 -12.62 -19.36 10.23
C LYS A 245 -11.77 -18.15 9.88
N LYS A 246 -12.43 -17.05 9.58
CA LYS A 246 -11.78 -15.75 9.42
C LYS A 246 -11.27 -15.24 10.77
N VAL A 247 -10.08 -14.66 10.78
CA VAL A 247 -9.45 -14.08 11.95
C VAL A 247 -9.63 -12.57 11.95
N PHE A 248 -9.48 -11.94 10.78
CA PHE A 248 -9.80 -10.54 10.56
C PHE A 248 -11.29 -10.36 10.20
N THR A 249 -11.80 -9.15 10.36
CA THR A 249 -13.19 -8.81 9.98
C THR A 249 -13.39 -8.87 8.46
N ASP A 250 -14.64 -8.88 8.02
CA ASP A 250 -14.98 -8.84 6.59
C ASP A 250 -14.47 -7.57 5.88
N LYS A 251 -14.14 -6.52 6.64
CA LYS A 251 -13.53 -5.28 6.12
C LYS A 251 -12.17 -5.51 5.45
N LEU A 252 -11.43 -6.54 5.83
CA LEU A 252 -10.21 -6.91 5.13
C LEU A 252 -10.49 -7.25 3.64
N GLY A 253 -11.60 -7.94 3.35
CA GLY A 253 -12.00 -8.21 1.96
C GLY A 253 -12.50 -6.97 1.21
N GLU A 254 -13.12 -6.02 1.92
CA GLU A 254 -13.62 -4.77 1.34
C GLU A 254 -12.49 -3.79 1.00
N LEU A 255 -11.35 -3.88 1.68
CA LEU A 255 -10.20 -2.99 1.44
C LEU A 255 -9.72 -3.03 -0.01
N ALA A 256 -9.82 -4.18 -0.67
CA ALA A 256 -9.47 -4.32 -2.09
C ALA A 256 -10.27 -3.38 -3.00
N GLU A 257 -11.50 -3.00 -2.62
CA GLU A 257 -12.29 -2.03 -3.38
C GLU A 257 -11.60 -0.67 -3.45
N SER A 258 -10.86 -0.26 -2.40
CA SER A 258 -10.16 1.02 -2.40
C SER A 258 -9.16 1.12 -3.56
N PHE A 259 -8.45 0.04 -3.87
CA PHE A 259 -7.50 0.04 -4.99
C PHE A 259 -8.22 0.15 -6.36
N LEU A 260 -9.44 -0.41 -6.48
CA LEU A 260 -10.23 -0.25 -7.71
C LEU A 260 -10.68 1.20 -7.89
N TYR A 261 -11.18 1.83 -6.82
CA TYR A 261 -11.60 3.23 -6.86
C TYR A 261 -10.44 4.20 -7.05
N LEU A 262 -9.24 3.86 -6.57
CA LEU A 262 -8.03 4.67 -6.72
C LEU A 262 -7.31 4.44 -8.05
N THR A 263 -7.74 3.47 -8.87
CA THR A 263 -7.16 3.27 -10.20
C THR A 263 -7.74 4.29 -11.17
N ARG A 264 -6.89 5.08 -11.79
CA ARG A 264 -7.24 6.06 -12.81
C ARG A 264 -7.54 5.38 -14.15
N PRO A 265 -8.28 6.03 -15.07
CA PRO A 265 -8.56 5.49 -16.41
C PRO A 265 -7.32 5.16 -17.25
N ASP A 266 -6.19 5.83 -17.00
CA ASP A 266 -4.91 5.57 -17.66
C ASP A 266 -4.13 4.38 -17.06
N GLY A 267 -4.67 3.74 -16.02
CA GLY A 267 -4.09 2.59 -15.35
C GLY A 267 -3.14 2.93 -14.20
N GLU A 268 -2.86 4.21 -13.98
CA GLU A 268 -2.10 4.67 -12.82
C GLU A 268 -2.99 4.77 -11.57
N ALA A 269 -2.38 4.98 -10.40
CA ALA A 269 -3.12 5.23 -9.17
C ALA A 269 -3.27 6.72 -8.87
N VAL A 270 -4.31 7.06 -8.11
CA VAL A 270 -4.41 8.37 -7.46
C VAL A 270 -3.32 8.46 -6.38
N ARG A 271 -2.62 9.57 -6.31
CA ARG A 271 -1.47 9.79 -5.42
C ARG A 271 -1.89 9.96 -3.98
N ILE A 272 -1.49 9.06 -3.11
CA ILE A 272 -1.69 9.19 -1.66
C ILE A 272 -0.50 8.55 -0.96
N GLY A 273 0.16 9.31 -0.10
CA GLY A 273 1.35 8.85 0.60
C GLY A 273 2.57 8.72 -0.32
N ASP A 274 3.55 7.93 0.09
CA ASP A 274 4.71 7.62 -0.73
C ASP A 274 4.29 6.75 -1.92
N ASP A 275 4.11 7.36 -3.07
CA ASP A 275 3.63 6.73 -4.29
C ASP A 275 4.73 6.67 -5.36
N PHE A 276 4.91 5.49 -5.94
CA PHE A 276 5.89 5.22 -7.00
C PHE A 276 5.29 4.59 -8.26
N PHE A 277 3.94 4.51 -8.36
CA PHE A 277 3.30 3.91 -9.53
C PHE A 277 3.43 4.76 -10.79
N GLU A 278 3.68 6.04 -10.68
CA GLU A 278 3.92 6.94 -11.80
C GLU A 278 5.33 6.82 -12.37
N THR A 279 6.19 6.04 -11.74
CA THR A 279 7.42 5.65 -12.40
C THR A 279 7.05 4.75 -13.57
N LYS A 280 7.65 4.97 -14.74
CA LYS A 280 7.41 4.17 -15.94
C LYS A 280 7.92 2.73 -15.81
N ALA A 281 7.78 2.15 -14.63
CA ALA A 281 8.17 0.78 -14.37
C ALA A 281 7.26 -0.17 -15.15
N PRO A 282 7.84 -1.07 -15.93
CA PRO A 282 7.08 -1.95 -16.83
C PRO A 282 6.06 -2.84 -16.11
N TYR A 283 6.26 -3.09 -14.82
CA TYR A 283 5.43 -4.01 -14.02
C TYR A 283 4.12 -3.41 -13.53
N THR A 284 4.01 -2.09 -13.45
CA THR A 284 2.82 -1.42 -12.91
C THR A 284 1.86 -0.94 -13.98
N ARG A 285 2.32 -0.78 -15.23
CA ARG A 285 1.56 -0.15 -16.31
C ARG A 285 0.28 -0.86 -16.72
N ASN A 286 0.22 -2.17 -16.59
CA ASN A 286 -0.91 -2.94 -17.08
C ASN A 286 -1.88 -3.38 -15.98
N ALA A 287 -1.40 -3.50 -14.73
CA ALA A 287 -2.22 -3.81 -13.57
C ALA A 287 -1.45 -3.53 -12.26
N PRO A 288 -1.40 -2.28 -11.78
CA PRO A 288 -0.62 -1.92 -10.59
C PRO A 288 -1.01 -2.69 -9.34
N PHE A 289 -2.23 -3.24 -9.31
CA PHE A 289 -2.75 -3.99 -8.17
C PHE A 289 -2.97 -5.47 -8.46
N ALA A 290 -2.35 -6.05 -9.50
CA ALA A 290 -2.61 -7.45 -9.86
C ALA A 290 -2.40 -8.41 -8.70
N MET A 291 -1.29 -8.31 -7.97
CA MET A 291 -1.01 -9.19 -6.85
C MET A 291 -2.00 -9.04 -5.68
N PRO A 292 -2.25 -7.85 -5.11
CA PRO A 292 -3.24 -7.71 -4.05
C PRO A 292 -4.64 -8.12 -4.52
N MET A 293 -4.99 -7.93 -5.79
CA MET A 293 -6.26 -8.38 -6.35
C MET A 293 -6.35 -9.92 -6.42
N PHE A 294 -5.27 -10.61 -6.73
CA PHE A 294 -5.24 -12.06 -6.65
C PHE A 294 -5.56 -12.57 -5.25
N PHE A 295 -4.87 -12.06 -4.24
CA PHE A 295 -5.09 -12.47 -2.85
C PHE A 295 -6.46 -12.05 -2.32
N ALA A 296 -6.96 -10.88 -2.71
CA ALA A 296 -8.31 -10.44 -2.39
C ALA A 296 -9.37 -11.37 -3.00
N TRP A 297 -9.17 -11.80 -4.25
CA TRP A 297 -10.02 -12.82 -4.87
C TRP A 297 -9.90 -14.16 -4.14
N ALA A 298 -8.70 -14.64 -3.85
CA ALA A 298 -8.48 -15.89 -3.12
C ALA A 298 -9.20 -15.90 -1.75
N TYR A 299 -9.25 -14.75 -1.08
CA TYR A 299 -9.91 -14.59 0.21
C TYR A 299 -11.44 -14.41 0.11
N THR A 300 -11.91 -13.62 -0.87
CA THR A 300 -13.33 -13.24 -0.98
C THR A 300 -14.13 -14.07 -1.97
N GLY A 301 -13.49 -14.58 -3.03
CA GLY A 301 -14.12 -15.18 -4.20
C GLY A 301 -14.75 -14.18 -5.18
N ASP A 302 -14.58 -12.87 -4.98
CA ASP A 302 -15.20 -11.84 -5.82
C ASP A 302 -14.51 -11.73 -7.19
N GLU A 303 -15.27 -12.00 -8.25
CA GLU A 303 -14.77 -12.05 -9.63
C GLU A 303 -14.23 -10.71 -10.15
N ARG A 304 -14.61 -9.57 -9.57
CA ARG A 304 -14.03 -8.25 -9.94
C ARG A 304 -12.53 -8.26 -9.76
N TYR A 305 -12.06 -8.79 -8.64
CA TYR A 305 -10.63 -8.85 -8.32
C TYR A 305 -9.88 -9.81 -9.24
N LYS A 306 -10.48 -10.97 -9.56
CA LYS A 306 -9.90 -11.90 -10.53
C LYS A 306 -9.73 -11.28 -11.90
N LYS A 307 -10.72 -10.51 -12.39
CA LYS A 307 -10.65 -9.83 -13.69
C LYS A 307 -9.49 -8.82 -13.75
N VAL A 308 -9.27 -8.06 -12.68
CA VAL A 308 -8.14 -7.11 -12.61
C VAL A 308 -6.81 -7.86 -12.59
N PHE A 309 -6.71 -8.90 -11.78
CA PHE A 309 -5.52 -9.75 -11.73
C PHE A 309 -5.19 -10.34 -13.11
N LEU A 310 -6.17 -10.96 -13.80
CA LEU A 310 -5.94 -11.60 -15.09
C LEU A 310 -5.53 -10.62 -16.20
N LYS A 311 -5.91 -9.34 -16.12
CA LYS A 311 -5.45 -8.32 -17.07
C LYS A 311 -3.95 -8.04 -16.96
N GLY A 312 -3.39 -8.21 -15.75
CA GLY A 312 -1.96 -8.01 -15.49
C GLY A 312 -1.16 -9.31 -15.53
N LEU A 313 -1.81 -10.45 -15.71
CA LEU A 313 -1.15 -11.75 -15.67
C LEU A 313 -0.51 -12.05 -17.03
N ASP A 314 0.81 -11.96 -17.09
CA ASP A 314 1.62 -12.40 -18.22
C ASP A 314 2.80 -13.26 -17.71
N ARG A 315 3.60 -13.77 -18.64
CA ARG A 315 4.74 -14.62 -18.31
C ARG A 315 5.76 -13.89 -17.42
N GLU A 316 6.02 -12.63 -17.72
CA GLU A 316 6.98 -11.82 -16.97
C GLU A 316 6.49 -11.52 -15.55
N TYR A 317 5.19 -11.40 -15.37
CA TYR A 317 4.57 -11.26 -14.06
C TYR A 317 4.68 -12.53 -13.22
N LEU A 318 4.47 -13.70 -13.84
CA LEU A 318 4.53 -15.01 -13.15
C LEU A 318 5.96 -15.42 -12.78
N VAL A 319 6.91 -15.19 -13.67
CA VAL A 319 8.34 -15.47 -13.45
C VAL A 319 9.17 -14.35 -14.11
N PRO A 320 9.58 -13.35 -13.36
CA PRO A 320 10.39 -12.26 -13.88
C PRO A 320 11.68 -12.78 -14.49
N THR A 321 11.91 -12.45 -15.75
CA THR A 321 13.11 -12.88 -16.49
C THR A 321 14.37 -12.14 -16.07
N HIS A 322 14.23 -10.98 -15.45
CA HIS A 322 15.35 -10.20 -14.96
C HIS A 322 15.74 -10.72 -13.57
N ARG A 323 16.86 -11.37 -13.51
CA ARG A 323 17.51 -11.86 -12.28
C ARG A 323 18.15 -10.72 -11.49
N GLY A 324 17.71 -9.51 -11.64
CA GLY A 324 18.24 -8.28 -11.03
C GLY A 324 17.17 -7.53 -10.28
N ILE A 325 17.64 -6.59 -9.52
CA ILE A 325 16.98 -5.93 -8.41
C ILE A 325 16.17 -4.69 -8.83
N ASP A 326 15.76 -4.58 -10.06
CA ASP A 326 14.81 -3.52 -10.46
C ASP A 326 13.40 -3.68 -9.84
N TYR A 327 13.45 -4.05 -8.59
CA TYR A 327 12.51 -4.75 -7.77
C TYR A 327 11.72 -3.91 -6.84
N TYR A 328 12.04 -2.62 -6.72
CA TYR A 328 11.45 -1.79 -5.71
C TYR A 328 9.96 -1.49 -5.94
N ILE A 329 9.50 -1.78 -7.13
CA ILE A 329 8.20 -1.34 -7.59
C ILE A 329 7.24 -2.51 -7.59
N GLY A 330 6.50 -2.61 -6.52
CA GLY A 330 5.50 -3.64 -6.35
C GLY A 330 5.84 -4.77 -5.39
N GLY A 331 7.04 -4.76 -4.77
CA GLY A 331 7.38 -5.58 -3.57
C GLY A 331 7.23 -7.09 -3.67
N SER A 332 6.54 -7.56 -4.70
CA SER A 332 5.98 -8.90 -4.78
C SER A 332 6.97 -9.97 -5.15
N TYR A 333 7.87 -9.65 -6.05
CA TYR A 333 8.74 -10.66 -6.62
C TYR A 333 9.98 -10.91 -5.77
N GLY A 334 10.61 -9.86 -5.25
CA GLY A 334 11.80 -9.96 -4.44
C GLY A 334 11.63 -10.71 -3.12
N GLU A 335 10.38 -10.96 -2.74
CA GLU A 335 10.01 -11.69 -1.52
C GLU A 335 9.29 -12.99 -1.82
N GLY A 336 9.08 -13.30 -3.11
CA GLY A 336 8.31 -14.48 -3.51
C GLY A 336 6.89 -14.52 -2.93
N LEU A 337 6.25 -13.35 -2.77
CA LEU A 337 4.88 -13.29 -2.27
C LEU A 337 3.87 -13.89 -3.25
N PHE A 338 4.23 -13.96 -4.50
CA PHE A 338 3.43 -14.54 -5.57
C PHE A 338 4.29 -15.43 -6.47
N SER A 339 3.72 -16.55 -6.95
CA SER A 339 4.40 -17.52 -7.78
C SER A 339 3.41 -18.29 -8.66
N PRO A 340 3.88 -19.00 -9.69
CA PRO A 340 3.02 -19.95 -10.41
C PRO A 340 2.40 -21.03 -9.49
N THR A 341 3.13 -21.50 -8.49
CA THR A 341 2.66 -22.49 -7.51
C THR A 341 1.54 -21.90 -6.65
N VAL A 342 1.75 -20.73 -6.07
CA VAL A 342 0.74 -20.01 -5.27
C VAL A 342 -0.52 -19.75 -6.10
N TYR A 343 -0.35 -19.33 -7.37
CA TYR A 343 -1.48 -19.15 -8.28
C TYR A 343 -2.26 -20.44 -8.50
N LEU A 344 -1.57 -21.53 -8.86
CA LEU A 344 -2.21 -22.81 -9.18
C LEU A 344 -2.94 -23.40 -7.96
N VAL A 345 -2.39 -23.27 -6.77
CA VAL A 345 -3.01 -23.74 -5.54
C VAL A 345 -4.27 -22.93 -5.23
N TRP A 346 -4.17 -21.62 -5.08
CA TRP A 346 -5.32 -20.79 -4.70
C TRP A 346 -6.38 -20.69 -5.78
N ASN A 347 -6.01 -20.74 -7.08
CA ASN A 347 -6.99 -20.79 -8.16
C ASN A 347 -7.85 -22.06 -8.12
N ALA A 348 -7.28 -23.17 -7.65
CA ALA A 348 -8.03 -24.40 -7.43
C ALA A 348 -8.96 -24.32 -6.22
N LEU A 349 -8.53 -23.69 -5.14
CA LEU A 349 -9.20 -23.75 -3.84
C LEU A 349 -10.25 -22.65 -3.65
N THR A 350 -10.15 -21.55 -4.37
CA THR A 350 -11.05 -20.39 -4.20
C THR A 350 -12.43 -20.68 -4.80
N PRO A 351 -13.51 -20.60 -4.00
CA PRO A 351 -14.87 -20.69 -4.53
C PRO A 351 -15.22 -19.41 -5.29
N MET A 352 -15.79 -19.54 -6.48
CA MET A 352 -16.29 -18.41 -7.26
C MET A 352 -17.56 -17.83 -6.63
N LYS A 353 -17.64 -16.51 -6.57
CA LYS A 353 -18.84 -15.75 -6.18
C LYS A 353 -19.21 -14.76 -7.26
N GLU A 354 -20.49 -14.41 -7.31
CA GLU A 354 -20.99 -13.40 -8.22
C GLU A 354 -20.31 -12.05 -8.01
N GLU A 355 -20.12 -11.34 -9.11
CA GLU A 355 -19.56 -9.99 -9.13
C GLU A 355 -20.54 -9.01 -8.49
N LYS A 356 -20.04 -8.17 -7.59
CA LYS A 356 -20.80 -7.05 -7.05
C LYS A 356 -20.70 -5.85 -7.99
N PRO A 357 -21.80 -5.14 -8.30
CA PRO A 357 -21.72 -3.92 -9.08
C PRO A 357 -20.91 -2.85 -8.33
N MET A 358 -20.09 -2.09 -9.06
CA MET A 358 -19.45 -0.89 -8.53
C MET A 358 -20.32 0.34 -8.85
N LEU A 359 -20.58 1.13 -7.83
CA LEU A 359 -21.14 2.47 -8.00
C LEU A 359 -20.02 3.44 -8.42
N PRO A 360 -20.33 4.58 -9.04
CA PRO A 360 -19.29 5.56 -9.40
C PRO A 360 -18.72 6.30 -8.19
N TYR A 361 -19.16 6.03 -6.99
CA TYR A 361 -18.73 6.68 -5.76
C TYR A 361 -18.54 5.66 -4.63
N LYS A 362 -17.64 5.99 -3.69
CA LYS A 362 -17.43 5.22 -2.47
C LYS A 362 -16.89 6.10 -1.34
N TYR A 363 -17.49 5.97 -0.18
CA TYR A 363 -16.98 6.51 1.05
C TYR A 363 -16.21 5.44 1.83
N PHE A 364 -14.96 5.72 2.12
CA PHE A 364 -14.11 4.96 3.01
C PHE A 364 -14.13 5.66 4.37
N GLY A 365 -14.89 5.11 5.30
CA GLY A 365 -15.20 5.75 6.57
C GLY A 365 -14.04 5.89 7.54
N SER A 366 -14.39 6.24 8.78
CA SER A 366 -13.41 6.37 9.87
C SER A 366 -12.59 5.08 10.06
N PRO A 367 -11.28 5.18 10.35
CA PRO A 367 -10.52 6.40 10.69
C PRO A 367 -9.91 7.13 9.48
N ASN A 368 -10.21 6.74 8.25
CA ASN A 368 -9.60 7.34 7.06
C ASN A 368 -10.36 8.58 6.55
N GLY A 369 -11.69 8.50 6.45
CA GLY A 369 -12.53 9.62 6.04
C GLY A 369 -12.22 10.08 4.61
N ILE A 370 -12.38 9.19 3.62
CA ILE A 370 -12.07 9.44 2.22
C ILE A 370 -13.32 9.17 1.38
N THR A 371 -13.66 10.09 0.49
CA THR A 371 -14.68 9.90 -0.55
C THR A 371 -14.03 9.91 -1.90
N VAL A 372 -14.34 8.94 -2.76
CA VAL A 372 -13.84 8.85 -4.13
C VAL A 372 -15.02 8.76 -5.08
N TRP A 373 -15.00 9.59 -6.09
CA TRP A 373 -15.77 9.43 -7.33
C TRP A 373 -14.86 8.81 -8.38
N ASN A 374 -15.30 7.74 -9.01
CA ASN A 374 -14.62 7.13 -10.16
C ASN A 374 -15.66 6.48 -11.07
N ASP A 375 -15.95 7.11 -12.19
CA ASP A 375 -16.89 6.61 -13.20
C ASP A 375 -16.21 6.01 -14.44
N GLY A 376 -14.88 5.81 -14.36
CA GLY A 376 -14.06 5.28 -15.45
C GLY A 376 -13.59 6.34 -16.46
N GLU A 377 -13.98 7.61 -16.28
CA GLU A 377 -13.51 8.77 -17.05
C GLU A 377 -12.93 9.85 -16.13
N ARG A 378 -13.64 10.12 -15.03
CA ARG A 378 -13.29 11.13 -14.04
C ARG A 378 -12.97 10.46 -12.70
N VAL A 379 -11.90 10.91 -12.06
CA VAL A 379 -11.60 10.52 -10.68
C VAL A 379 -11.49 11.77 -9.83
N VAL A 380 -12.31 11.85 -8.78
CA VAL A 380 -12.24 12.92 -7.77
C VAL A 380 -12.08 12.30 -6.41
N LEU A 381 -10.96 12.60 -5.77
CA LEU A 381 -10.66 12.19 -4.42
C LEU A 381 -10.89 13.37 -3.47
N MET A 382 -11.56 13.12 -2.36
CA MET A 382 -11.79 14.06 -1.25
C MET A 382 -11.43 13.37 0.06
N LYS A 383 -10.31 13.74 0.66
CA LYS A 383 -9.77 13.12 1.89
C LYS A 383 -9.88 14.11 3.05
N ILE A 384 -10.57 13.74 4.12
CA ILE A 384 -10.43 14.43 5.41
C ILE A 384 -9.22 13.90 6.15
N GLY A 385 -9.04 12.58 6.25
CA GLY A 385 -7.85 12.00 6.90
C GLY A 385 -7.87 12.18 8.41
N GLU A 386 -8.62 11.35 9.14
CA GLU A 386 -8.83 11.54 10.58
C GLU A 386 -7.60 11.20 11.43
N LEU A 387 -6.74 10.30 10.92
CA LEU A 387 -5.50 9.91 11.59
C LEU A 387 -4.31 10.05 10.64
N TRP A 388 -3.15 10.38 11.18
CA TRP A 388 -1.89 10.32 10.46
C TRP A 388 -1.18 8.98 10.72
N GLY A 389 -0.90 8.24 9.65
CA GLY A 389 -0.35 6.88 9.72
C GLY A 389 1.16 6.79 9.98
N SER A 390 1.86 7.90 10.12
CA SER A 390 3.31 7.95 10.29
C SER A 390 4.09 7.44 9.07
N ASN A 391 4.48 6.18 9.05
CA ASN A 391 5.30 5.60 7.99
C ASN A 391 4.58 5.65 6.63
N HIS A 392 5.22 6.21 5.60
CA HIS A 392 4.71 6.37 4.24
C HIS A 392 3.40 7.18 4.08
N ASP A 393 2.83 7.71 5.17
CA ASP A 393 1.68 8.60 5.13
C ASP A 393 2.14 10.06 5.18
N HIS A 394 1.42 10.96 4.51
CA HIS A 394 1.76 12.37 4.39
C HIS A 394 0.93 13.25 5.32
N LEU A 395 1.33 14.51 5.50
CA LEU A 395 0.56 15.52 6.21
C LEU A 395 -0.42 16.21 5.24
N ASP A 396 -1.42 15.46 4.80
CA ASP A 396 -2.34 15.77 3.71
C ASP A 396 -3.82 15.77 4.11
N THR A 397 -4.12 15.91 5.40
CA THR A 397 -5.48 16.04 5.93
C THR A 397 -6.24 17.15 5.21
N GLY A 398 -7.39 16.83 4.64
CA GLY A 398 -8.19 17.76 3.86
C GLY A 398 -7.78 17.90 2.39
N CYS A 399 -6.92 17.04 1.85
CA CYS A 399 -6.53 17.12 0.44
C CYS A 399 -7.64 16.64 -0.51
N PHE A 400 -7.55 17.09 -1.75
CA PHE A 400 -8.37 16.63 -2.86
C PHE A 400 -7.53 16.48 -4.12
N GLN A 401 -7.99 15.62 -5.04
CA GLN A 401 -7.36 15.44 -6.34
C GLN A 401 -8.44 15.31 -7.42
N ILE A 402 -8.14 15.78 -8.63
CA ILE A 402 -9.05 15.77 -9.78
C ILE A 402 -8.31 15.24 -11.00
N TYR A 403 -8.85 14.18 -11.59
CA TYR A 403 -8.39 13.61 -12.86
C TYR A 403 -9.54 13.57 -13.86
N CYS A 404 -9.29 14.04 -15.09
CA CYS A 404 -10.17 13.88 -16.24
C CYS A 404 -9.34 14.02 -17.52
N GLY A 405 -9.09 12.91 -18.22
CA GLY A 405 -8.20 12.88 -19.38
C GLY A 405 -6.73 13.24 -19.10
N GLY A 406 -6.40 13.52 -17.85
CA GLY A 406 -5.12 13.89 -17.28
C GLY A 406 -5.30 14.40 -15.85
N ALA A 407 -4.24 14.44 -15.04
CA ALA A 407 -4.30 15.01 -13.70
C ALA A 407 -4.43 16.54 -13.80
N LEU A 408 -5.53 17.09 -13.31
CA LEU A 408 -5.87 18.53 -13.33
C LEU A 408 -5.53 19.22 -12.01
N ALA A 409 -5.80 18.55 -10.89
CA ALA A 409 -5.30 18.93 -9.56
C ALA A 409 -4.78 17.67 -8.88
N THR A 410 -3.52 17.65 -8.48
CA THR A 410 -2.86 16.45 -7.97
C THR A 410 -1.90 16.81 -6.83
N ASP A 411 -1.43 15.82 -6.09
CA ASP A 411 -0.30 16.02 -5.19
C ASP A 411 0.97 16.30 -6.01
N SER A 412 1.86 17.10 -5.45
CA SER A 412 3.10 17.54 -6.09
C SER A 412 4.30 16.73 -5.61
N GLY A 413 5.24 16.51 -6.52
CA GLY A 413 6.43 15.70 -6.25
C GLY A 413 6.20 14.20 -6.49
N VAL A 414 7.19 13.40 -6.17
CA VAL A 414 7.20 11.96 -6.36
C VAL A 414 7.96 11.29 -5.21
N TYR A 415 7.71 10.01 -4.98
CA TYR A 415 8.51 9.24 -4.05
C TYR A 415 9.80 8.75 -4.75
N ASP A 416 10.90 9.44 -4.51
CA ASP A 416 12.20 9.12 -5.09
C ASP A 416 13.10 8.26 -4.19
N SER A 417 12.93 8.30 -2.88
CA SER A 417 13.45 7.38 -1.89
C SER A 417 13.11 7.83 -0.47
N TYR A 418 13.16 6.92 0.50
CA TYR A 418 12.78 7.18 1.91
C TYR A 418 13.57 8.31 2.58
N ASN A 419 14.84 8.50 2.21
CA ASN A 419 15.75 9.43 2.90
C ASN A 419 16.11 10.69 2.12
N THR A 420 15.57 10.91 0.93
CA THR A 420 15.87 12.09 0.11
C THR A 420 15.39 13.39 0.75
N LEU A 421 16.01 14.48 0.35
CA LEU A 421 15.56 15.81 0.78
C LEU A 421 14.23 16.19 0.15
N HIS A 422 13.97 15.73 -1.10
CA HIS A 422 12.69 15.92 -1.78
C HIS A 422 11.56 15.35 -0.94
N ARG A 423 11.66 14.08 -0.54
CA ARG A 423 10.65 13.45 0.30
C ARG A 423 10.51 14.14 1.65
N ARG A 424 11.61 14.31 2.40
CA ARG A 424 11.57 14.79 3.79
C ARG A 424 11.13 16.23 3.94
N ASN A 425 11.49 17.07 2.98
CA ASN A 425 11.31 18.51 3.05
C ASN A 425 10.17 19.03 2.19
N TYR A 426 9.63 18.19 1.29
CA TYR A 426 8.55 18.59 0.41
C TYR A 426 7.38 17.59 0.40
N THR A 427 7.51 16.37 -0.17
CA THR A 427 6.34 15.50 -0.39
C THR A 427 5.65 15.03 0.87
N LEU A 428 6.37 14.83 1.98
CA LEU A 428 5.75 14.51 3.27
C LEU A 428 4.96 15.67 3.90
N LYS A 429 5.17 16.91 3.41
CA LYS A 429 4.65 18.11 4.06
C LYS A 429 3.38 18.62 3.40
N THR A 430 2.57 19.30 4.18
CA THR A 430 1.29 19.86 3.73
C THR A 430 1.40 20.72 2.48
N ILE A 431 2.52 21.41 2.30
CA ILE A 431 2.75 22.29 1.14
C ILE A 431 2.80 21.57 -0.21
N ALA A 432 2.97 20.24 -0.24
CA ALA A 432 2.94 19.44 -1.47
C ALA A 432 1.53 18.98 -1.88
N HIS A 433 0.53 19.29 -1.06
CA HIS A 433 -0.83 18.79 -1.23
C HIS A 433 -1.84 19.91 -1.46
N ASN A 434 -3.00 19.58 -2.02
CA ASN A 434 -4.11 20.54 -2.22
C ASN A 434 -4.79 20.84 -0.88
N CYS A 435 -4.05 21.48 0.00
CA CYS A 435 -4.40 21.74 1.39
C CYS A 435 -4.29 23.22 1.76
N LEU A 436 -4.82 23.53 2.94
CA LEU A 436 -4.64 24.82 3.59
C LEU A 436 -3.25 24.91 4.23
N THR A 437 -2.63 26.09 4.18
CA THR A 437 -1.46 26.44 5.00
C THR A 437 -1.75 27.69 5.83
N VAL A 438 -1.29 27.70 7.08
CA VAL A 438 -1.44 28.83 8.01
C VAL A 438 -0.09 29.12 8.63
N SER A 439 0.60 30.12 8.07
CA SER A 439 2.00 30.40 8.37
C SER A 439 2.16 31.40 9.49
N ASP A 440 2.84 30.99 10.56
CA ASP A 440 3.32 31.87 11.64
C ASP A 440 4.60 32.57 11.16
N PRO A 441 4.67 33.92 11.17
CA PRO A 441 5.86 34.65 10.76
C PRO A 441 7.11 34.38 11.62
N ALA A 442 6.94 33.84 12.84
CA ALA A 442 8.03 33.39 13.69
C ALA A 442 8.70 32.11 13.22
N LYS A 443 8.08 31.36 12.29
CA LYS A 443 8.56 30.07 11.75
C LYS A 443 9.02 29.10 12.84
N PRO A 444 8.19 28.76 13.84
CA PRO A 444 8.58 27.86 14.92
C PRO A 444 8.66 26.41 14.42
N ASN A 445 9.52 25.63 15.09
CA ASN A 445 9.56 24.20 14.87
C ASN A 445 8.42 23.51 15.67
N TYR A 446 7.35 23.13 15.00
CA TYR A 446 6.19 22.44 15.59
C TYR A 446 6.35 20.92 15.67
N GLY A 447 7.50 20.42 16.11
CA GLY A 447 7.77 18.99 16.27
C GLY A 447 8.30 18.31 15.01
N GLU A 448 8.93 19.07 14.13
CA GLU A 448 9.66 18.52 12.99
C GLU A 448 10.78 17.57 13.44
N TRP A 449 11.11 16.60 12.61
CA TRP A 449 12.14 15.59 12.92
C TRP A 449 13.54 16.19 13.03
N ARG A 450 13.74 17.33 12.39
CA ARG A 450 15.02 18.02 12.34
C ARG A 450 14.81 19.51 12.56
N GLU A 451 15.73 20.13 13.24
CA GLU A 451 15.73 21.58 13.47
C GLU A 451 15.85 22.40 12.16
N ASP A 452 16.51 21.80 11.13
CA ASP A 452 16.74 22.41 9.82
C ASP A 452 15.63 22.11 8.79
N ALA A 453 14.52 21.50 9.18
CA ALA A 453 13.41 21.25 8.27
C ALA A 453 12.76 22.56 7.81
N PRO A 454 12.40 22.69 6.50
CA PRO A 454 11.76 23.89 5.99
C PRO A 454 10.41 24.12 6.65
N TYR A 455 10.09 25.39 6.94
CA TYR A 455 8.79 25.77 7.48
C TYR A 455 7.78 25.98 6.33
N ASP A 456 6.76 25.15 6.27
CA ASP A 456 5.77 25.17 5.20
C ASP A 456 4.43 25.83 5.59
N GLY A 457 4.23 26.17 6.87
CA GLY A 457 2.95 26.67 7.39
C GLY A 457 1.84 25.59 7.42
N GLY A 458 2.22 24.33 7.26
CA GLY A 458 1.31 23.22 7.19
C GLY A 458 0.86 22.67 8.54
N MET A 459 0.39 21.44 8.53
CA MET A 459 -0.11 20.72 9.70
C MET A 459 0.99 20.39 10.70
N ARG A 460 0.63 20.28 11.97
CA ARG A 460 1.55 19.78 12.99
C ARG A 460 1.89 18.30 12.73
N ARG A 461 3.06 17.89 13.12
CA ARG A 461 3.38 16.47 13.25
C ARG A 461 2.88 15.95 14.60
N PRO A 462 2.07 14.90 14.62
CA PRO A 462 1.65 14.27 15.85
C PRO A 462 2.84 13.73 16.65
N CYS A 463 2.82 13.89 17.98
CA CYS A 463 3.80 13.34 18.92
C CYS A 463 5.28 13.63 18.61
N GLY A 464 5.59 14.73 17.92
CA GLY A 464 6.98 15.07 17.58
C GLY A 464 7.68 13.94 16.81
N ALA A 465 6.96 13.29 15.90
CA ALA A 465 7.48 12.25 15.02
C ALA A 465 7.83 10.90 15.66
N LYS A 466 7.26 10.56 16.79
CA LYS A 466 7.36 9.20 17.33
C LYS A 466 6.40 8.28 16.56
N GLU A 467 6.87 7.11 16.15
CA GLU A 467 5.98 6.09 15.60
C GLU A 467 5.03 5.57 16.68
N PRO A 468 3.71 5.43 16.37
CA PRO A 468 2.78 4.80 17.28
C PRO A 468 3.16 3.33 17.47
N LYS A 469 3.19 2.86 18.71
CA LYS A 469 3.56 1.47 19.03
C LYS A 469 2.35 0.61 19.34
N THR A 470 1.28 1.23 19.78
CA THR A 470 0.06 0.55 20.21
C THR A 470 -1.16 1.19 19.57
N LEU A 471 -2.27 0.45 19.55
CA LEU A 471 -3.55 0.99 19.10
C LEU A 471 -3.97 2.23 19.94
N ALA A 472 -3.70 2.21 21.23
CA ALA A 472 -4.00 3.35 22.12
C ALA A 472 -3.20 4.60 21.74
N ASP A 473 -1.91 4.44 21.36
CA ASP A 473 -1.08 5.56 20.88
C ASP A 473 -1.70 6.22 19.64
N TRP A 474 -2.22 5.41 18.72
CA TRP A 474 -2.89 5.90 17.53
C TRP A 474 -4.15 6.69 17.86
N GLN A 475 -5.00 6.14 18.65
CA GLN A 475 -6.28 6.76 19.03
C GLN A 475 -6.08 8.07 19.79
N GLU A 476 -5.04 8.15 20.63
CA GLU A 476 -4.79 9.31 21.50
C GLU A 476 -3.96 10.40 20.80
N TYR A 477 -2.86 10.04 20.14
CA TYR A 477 -1.83 11.01 19.77
C TYR A 477 -1.79 11.36 18.28
N TYR A 478 -2.34 10.48 17.42
CA TYR A 478 -2.20 10.62 15.96
C TYR A 478 -3.44 11.15 15.27
N LYS A 479 -4.41 11.63 16.03
CA LYS A 479 -5.62 12.27 15.52
C LYS A 479 -5.28 13.59 14.82
N MET A 480 -5.84 13.78 13.61
CA MET A 480 -5.68 14.97 12.77
C MET A 480 -7.00 15.69 12.54
N ALA A 481 -8.08 14.94 12.37
CA ALA A 481 -9.38 15.49 12.05
C ALA A 481 -10.52 14.64 12.61
N THR A 482 -11.74 15.10 12.39
CA THR A 482 -12.97 14.34 12.61
C THR A 482 -13.91 14.59 11.45
N VAL A 483 -14.41 13.54 10.80
CA VAL A 483 -15.49 13.65 9.82
C VAL A 483 -16.78 14.02 10.56
N LEU A 484 -17.37 15.16 10.20
CA LEU A 484 -18.61 15.66 10.79
C LEU A 484 -19.84 15.12 10.06
N SER A 485 -19.75 15.00 8.74
CA SER A 485 -20.79 14.43 7.89
C SER A 485 -20.25 13.99 6.54
N HIS A 486 -20.94 13.05 5.92
CA HIS A 486 -20.72 12.67 4.52
C HIS A 486 -22.06 12.39 3.84
N THR A 487 -22.09 12.57 2.53
CA THR A 487 -23.20 12.21 1.66
C THR A 487 -22.63 11.63 0.37
N GLU A 488 -23.22 10.55 -0.13
CA GLU A 488 -22.85 9.96 -1.41
C GLU A 488 -24.08 9.54 -2.21
N SER A 489 -24.12 9.95 -3.47
CA SER A 489 -25.12 9.58 -4.46
C SER A 489 -24.58 9.80 -5.87
N GLU A 490 -25.34 9.41 -6.89
CA GLU A 490 -25.01 9.69 -8.30
C GLU A 490 -25.01 11.18 -8.65
N GLU A 491 -25.65 12.02 -7.84
CA GLU A 491 -25.77 13.47 -8.10
C GLU A 491 -24.83 14.30 -7.22
N LEU A 492 -24.40 13.74 -6.07
CA LEU A 492 -23.65 14.48 -5.06
C LEU A 492 -22.79 13.57 -4.21
N CYS A 493 -21.50 13.90 -4.10
CA CYS A 493 -20.65 13.42 -3.04
C CYS A 493 -20.15 14.60 -2.20
N GLU A 494 -20.35 14.57 -0.90
CA GLU A 494 -19.92 15.62 0.02
C GLU A 494 -19.29 15.00 1.26
N ILE A 495 -18.17 15.60 1.72
CA ILE A 495 -17.56 15.27 2.98
C ILE A 495 -17.21 16.56 3.73
N VAL A 496 -17.53 16.60 5.02
CA VAL A 496 -17.24 17.73 5.90
C VAL A 496 -16.41 17.25 7.07
N GLY A 497 -15.30 17.93 7.34
CA GLY A 497 -14.39 17.58 8.42
C GLY A 497 -13.96 18.76 9.28
N ASP A 498 -13.85 18.53 10.58
CA ASP A 498 -13.16 19.41 11.52
C ASP A 498 -11.69 18.98 11.58
N MET A 499 -10.81 19.84 11.05
CA MET A 499 -9.35 19.64 10.96
C MET A 499 -8.59 20.49 11.99
N SER A 500 -9.29 21.05 13.00
CA SER A 500 -8.68 21.94 13.99
C SER A 500 -7.52 21.31 14.73
N GLU A 501 -7.56 19.99 14.94
CA GLU A 501 -6.47 19.24 15.57
C GLU A 501 -5.17 19.27 14.74
N ALA A 502 -5.27 19.09 13.41
CA ALA A 502 -4.12 19.16 12.51
C ALA A 502 -3.43 20.55 12.52
N TYR A 503 -4.20 21.61 12.72
CA TYR A 503 -3.75 23.00 12.76
C TYR A 503 -3.75 23.59 14.16
N SER A 504 -3.82 22.80 15.21
CA SER A 504 -3.97 23.26 16.60
C SER A 504 -2.84 24.15 17.11
N HIS A 505 -1.70 24.19 16.44
CA HIS A 505 -0.58 25.08 16.72
C HIS A 505 -0.79 26.52 16.18
N THR A 506 -1.52 26.67 15.06
CA THR A 506 -1.74 27.97 14.38
C THR A 506 -3.19 28.42 14.36
N CYS A 507 -4.15 27.51 14.55
CA CYS A 507 -5.58 27.81 14.48
C CYS A 507 -6.33 27.38 15.73
N ASP A 508 -7.41 28.11 16.02
CA ASP A 508 -8.44 27.74 16.99
C ASP A 508 -9.53 26.88 16.31
N LYS A 509 -9.75 27.08 15.00
CA LYS A 509 -10.75 26.34 14.23
C LYS A 509 -10.33 26.22 12.76
N VAL A 510 -10.48 25.01 12.20
CA VAL A 510 -10.40 24.75 10.76
C VAL A 510 -11.46 23.71 10.41
N VAL A 511 -12.44 24.10 9.59
CA VAL A 511 -13.47 23.18 9.07
C VAL A 511 -13.45 23.24 7.56
N ARG A 512 -13.33 22.08 6.89
CA ARG A 512 -13.38 21.95 5.44
C ARG A 512 -14.60 21.16 5.00
N SER A 513 -15.32 21.68 3.99
CA SER A 513 -16.32 20.97 3.24
C SER A 513 -15.85 20.82 1.79
N MET A 514 -15.95 19.61 1.25
CA MET A 514 -15.66 19.29 -0.16
C MET A 514 -16.89 18.66 -0.77
N ARG A 515 -17.39 19.27 -1.86
CA ARG A 515 -18.64 18.91 -2.50
C ARG A 515 -18.44 18.71 -4.00
N TRP A 516 -18.57 17.47 -4.46
CA TRP A 516 -18.51 17.09 -5.84
C TRP A 516 -19.92 16.89 -6.43
N GLU A 517 -20.22 17.62 -7.50
CA GLU A 517 -21.47 17.55 -8.24
C GLU A 517 -21.18 17.12 -9.69
N PRO A 518 -21.24 15.82 -10.00
CA PRO A 518 -20.77 15.25 -11.28
C PRO A 518 -21.59 15.70 -12.50
N THR A 519 -22.83 16.15 -12.29
CA THR A 519 -23.76 16.57 -13.34
C THR A 519 -23.89 18.09 -13.46
N ARG A 520 -23.23 18.86 -12.60
CA ARG A 520 -23.23 20.33 -12.65
C ARG A 520 -22.13 20.83 -13.58
N GLY A 521 -22.37 21.90 -14.36
CA GLY A 521 -21.40 22.43 -15.32
C GLY A 521 -21.24 21.52 -16.55
N ASP A 522 -20.05 21.52 -17.16
CA ASP A 522 -19.76 20.71 -18.36
C ASP A 522 -19.43 19.26 -17.99
N CYS A 523 -18.41 19.05 -17.16
CA CYS A 523 -17.95 17.72 -16.75
C CYS A 523 -17.88 17.54 -15.22
N GLY A 524 -18.64 18.32 -14.45
CA GLY A 524 -18.69 18.28 -13.00
C GLY A 524 -17.96 19.43 -12.32
N ILE A 525 -18.37 19.72 -11.10
CA ILE A 525 -17.83 20.81 -10.27
C ILE A 525 -17.49 20.29 -8.89
N LEU A 526 -16.24 20.51 -8.46
CA LEU A 526 -15.81 20.38 -7.08
C LEU A 526 -15.81 21.76 -6.42
N THR A 527 -16.56 21.92 -5.33
CA THR A 527 -16.51 23.10 -4.48
C THR A 527 -15.84 22.73 -3.16
N VAL A 528 -14.78 23.48 -2.81
CA VAL A 528 -14.12 23.36 -1.51
C VAL A 528 -14.37 24.64 -0.71
N HIS A 529 -14.86 24.46 0.52
CA HIS A 529 -15.15 25.57 1.41
C HIS A 529 -14.44 25.36 2.77
N ASP A 530 -13.63 26.35 3.17
CA ASP A 530 -12.91 26.37 4.44
C ASP A 530 -13.39 27.48 5.34
N ILE A 531 -13.59 27.16 6.62
CA ILE A 531 -13.78 28.11 7.70
C ILE A 531 -12.54 28.05 8.59
N VAL A 532 -11.78 29.14 8.66
CA VAL A 532 -10.50 29.21 9.36
C VAL A 532 -10.53 30.33 10.38
N SER A 533 -10.22 30.00 11.64
CA SER A 533 -9.95 30.96 12.70
C SER A 533 -8.52 30.77 13.18
N ALA A 534 -7.60 31.63 12.73
CA ALA A 534 -6.20 31.59 13.14
C ALA A 534 -6.01 32.16 14.56
N LYS A 535 -4.95 31.76 15.26
CA LYS A 535 -4.63 32.27 16.60
C LYS A 535 -4.18 33.73 16.58
N SER A 536 -3.66 34.20 15.44
CA SER A 536 -3.24 35.61 15.25
C SER A 536 -3.72 36.13 13.89
N GLU A 537 -4.05 37.43 13.84
CA GLU A 537 -4.31 38.12 12.59
C GLU A 537 -3.06 38.29 11.70
N ASP A 538 -1.87 38.15 12.30
CA ASP A 538 -0.59 38.21 11.60
C ASP A 538 -0.25 36.92 10.82
N PHE A 539 -0.99 35.83 11.03
CA PHE A 539 -0.72 34.58 10.36
C PHE A 539 -1.26 34.61 8.93
N THR A 540 -0.40 34.25 7.97
CA THR A 540 -0.79 34.17 6.56
C THR A 540 -1.53 32.86 6.30
N LYS A 541 -2.73 32.97 5.73
CA LYS A 541 -3.57 31.81 5.35
C LYS A 541 -3.58 31.69 3.84
N ALA A 542 -3.33 30.48 3.32
CA ALA A 542 -3.35 30.22 1.90
C ALA A 542 -4.02 28.87 1.60
N PHE A 543 -4.88 28.87 0.59
CA PHE A 543 -5.43 27.67 -0.02
C PHE A 543 -4.57 27.32 -1.24
N ASN A 544 -4.07 26.07 -1.32
CA ASN A 544 -3.13 25.66 -2.37
C ASN A 544 -3.77 24.68 -3.33
N ILE A 545 -3.47 24.85 -4.64
CA ILE A 545 -3.83 23.91 -5.72
C ILE A 545 -2.57 23.62 -6.53
N HIS A 546 -2.24 22.35 -6.70
CA HIS A 546 -1.08 21.90 -7.48
C HIS A 546 -1.49 21.42 -8.86
N SER A 547 -0.60 21.62 -9.83
CA SER A 547 -0.82 21.24 -11.22
C SER A 547 0.44 20.68 -11.88
N LEU A 548 0.24 19.86 -12.92
CA LEU A 548 1.34 19.34 -13.74
C LEU A 548 1.78 20.36 -14.81
N THR A 549 0.93 21.31 -15.13
CA THR A 549 1.15 22.33 -16.17
C THR A 549 1.08 23.73 -15.57
N GLU A 550 1.65 24.71 -16.24
CA GLU A 550 1.60 26.11 -15.80
C GLU A 550 0.16 26.64 -15.81
N PRO A 551 -0.39 27.06 -14.64
CA PRO A 551 -1.72 27.63 -14.57
C PRO A 551 -1.76 29.03 -15.18
N ARG A 552 -2.87 29.36 -15.81
CA ARG A 552 -3.12 30.70 -16.37
C ARG A 552 -4.05 31.49 -15.47
N LEU A 553 -3.58 32.67 -15.00
CA LEU A 553 -4.43 33.59 -14.24
C LEU A 553 -5.58 34.13 -15.11
N VAL A 554 -6.75 34.20 -14.52
CA VAL A 554 -7.95 34.82 -15.09
C VAL A 554 -8.59 35.73 -14.04
N ASP A 555 -9.62 36.51 -14.47
CA ASP A 555 -10.36 37.34 -13.53
C ASP A 555 -10.94 36.43 -12.41
N ASN A 556 -10.52 36.71 -11.18
CA ASN A 556 -10.98 36.03 -9.98
C ASN A 556 -10.69 34.52 -9.90
N GLY A 557 -9.57 34.06 -10.51
CA GLY A 557 -9.21 32.65 -10.45
C GLY A 557 -8.07 32.24 -11.35
N VAL A 558 -8.02 30.93 -11.63
CA VAL A 558 -7.01 30.33 -12.53
C VAL A 558 -7.63 29.26 -13.41
N VAL A 559 -6.98 28.97 -14.53
CA VAL A 559 -7.28 27.84 -15.41
C VAL A 559 -6.04 26.94 -15.48
N ILE A 560 -6.24 25.66 -15.21
CA ILE A 560 -5.24 24.59 -15.33
C ILE A 560 -5.65 23.73 -16.52
N GLU A 561 -4.72 23.50 -17.46
CA GLU A 561 -4.97 22.72 -18.66
C GLU A 561 -4.14 21.43 -18.63
N ASN A 562 -4.77 20.29 -18.91
CA ASN A 562 -4.07 19.04 -19.14
C ASN A 562 -4.84 18.19 -20.18
N GLY A 563 -4.15 17.78 -21.25
CA GLY A 563 -4.78 17.04 -22.35
C GLY A 563 -5.93 17.85 -22.99
N ASP A 564 -7.08 17.22 -23.13
CA ASP A 564 -8.27 17.79 -23.74
C ASP A 564 -9.19 18.55 -22.78
N TYR A 565 -8.78 18.66 -21.51
CA TYR A 565 -9.59 19.24 -20.45
C TYR A 565 -8.91 20.45 -19.79
N GLU A 566 -9.75 21.30 -19.21
CA GLU A 566 -9.39 22.44 -18.38
C GLU A 566 -10.07 22.31 -17.01
N LEU A 567 -9.38 22.72 -15.95
CA LEU A 567 -9.96 22.98 -14.65
C LEU A 567 -10.06 24.48 -14.44
N VAL A 568 -11.26 25.02 -14.44
CA VAL A 568 -11.53 26.44 -14.20
C VAL A 568 -11.79 26.64 -12.72
N CYS A 569 -10.81 27.17 -12.01
CA CYS A 569 -10.89 27.45 -10.58
C CYS A 569 -11.33 28.90 -10.36
N ARG A 570 -12.50 29.10 -9.74
CA ARG A 570 -13.06 30.42 -9.38
C ARG A 570 -12.97 30.62 -7.88
N VAL A 571 -12.35 31.72 -7.44
CA VAL A 571 -12.28 32.09 -6.03
C VAL A 571 -13.54 32.91 -5.69
N LEU A 572 -14.47 32.30 -4.96
CA LEU A 572 -15.71 32.94 -4.56
C LEU A 572 -15.54 33.70 -3.21
N ALA A 573 -14.65 33.20 -2.35
CA ALA A 573 -14.25 33.85 -1.11
C ALA A 573 -12.78 33.50 -0.76
N PRO A 574 -12.02 34.45 -0.20
CA PRO A 574 -12.35 35.86 -0.07
C PRO A 574 -12.22 36.58 -1.44
N THR A 575 -13.11 37.52 -1.74
CA THR A 575 -13.15 38.20 -3.05
C THR A 575 -11.93 39.07 -3.35
N ASN A 576 -11.13 39.39 -2.34
CA ASN A 576 -9.90 40.15 -2.43
C ASN A 576 -8.64 39.31 -2.13
N ALA A 577 -8.71 38.01 -2.35
CA ALA A 577 -7.56 37.13 -2.25
C ALA A 577 -6.45 37.54 -3.24
N LYS A 578 -5.20 37.39 -2.82
CA LYS A 578 -4.05 37.46 -3.71
C LYS A 578 -3.81 36.08 -4.32
N LEU A 579 -3.72 36.01 -5.64
CA LEU A 579 -3.30 34.80 -6.34
C LEU A 579 -1.81 34.84 -6.64
N GLU A 580 -1.09 33.82 -6.24
CA GLU A 580 0.35 33.70 -6.48
C GLU A 580 0.66 32.35 -7.14
N LEU A 581 1.35 32.39 -8.29
CA LEU A 581 1.86 31.23 -9.00
C LEU A 581 3.29 30.94 -8.52
N ILE A 582 3.52 29.74 -7.99
CA ILE A 582 4.82 29.29 -7.48
C ILE A 582 5.16 27.98 -8.17
N GLY A 583 6.04 28.03 -9.17
CA GLY A 583 6.38 26.86 -9.97
C GLY A 583 7.30 27.18 -11.14
N GLY A 584 7.41 26.25 -12.07
CA GLY A 584 8.31 26.31 -13.21
C GLY A 584 9.74 25.92 -12.85
N GLU A 585 10.63 25.90 -13.84
CA GLU A 585 12.01 25.39 -13.73
C GLU A 585 12.75 25.91 -12.50
N GLY A 586 13.16 25.00 -11.62
CA GLY A 586 13.88 25.31 -10.36
C GLY A 586 12.99 25.84 -9.23
N ARG A 587 11.66 25.81 -9.40
CA ARG A 587 10.68 26.22 -8.38
C ARG A 587 9.47 25.29 -8.26
N GLU A 588 9.54 24.13 -8.86
CA GLU A 588 8.46 23.13 -8.88
C GLU A 588 8.08 22.69 -7.46
N PHE A 589 9.10 22.53 -6.60
CA PHE A 589 8.99 22.01 -5.23
C PHE A 589 9.49 23.06 -4.21
N PHE A 590 9.12 24.32 -4.46
CA PHE A 590 9.63 25.45 -3.70
C PHE A 590 8.90 25.62 -2.37
N VAL A 591 9.66 25.63 -1.28
CA VAL A 591 9.18 25.92 0.08
C VAL A 591 10.29 26.59 0.88
N ASP A 592 9.93 27.58 1.71
CA ASP A 592 10.82 28.29 2.64
C ASP A 592 12.15 28.77 2.03
N GLY A 593 12.08 29.29 0.81
CA GLY A 593 13.25 29.87 0.12
C GLY A 593 14.10 28.88 -0.67
N ALA A 594 13.77 27.58 -0.70
CA ALA A 594 14.52 26.56 -1.43
C ALA A 594 13.60 25.69 -2.31
N ASN A 595 14.15 25.17 -3.42
CA ASN A 595 13.52 24.13 -4.22
C ASN A 595 14.13 22.78 -3.83
N TYR A 596 13.29 21.80 -3.50
CA TYR A 596 13.71 20.44 -3.13
C TYR A 596 13.47 19.50 -4.30
N ASP A 597 14.38 19.55 -5.28
CA ASP A 597 14.27 18.77 -6.51
C ASP A 597 14.34 17.25 -6.27
N THR A 598 13.63 16.47 -7.09
CA THR A 598 13.62 15.02 -7.02
C THR A 598 14.85 14.38 -7.67
N GLU A 599 15.29 13.24 -7.12
CA GLU A 599 16.30 12.38 -7.73
C GLU A 599 15.72 11.56 -8.90
N ASP A 600 14.39 11.32 -8.91
CA ASP A 600 13.70 10.64 -10.01
C ASP A 600 13.43 11.58 -11.19
N LYS A 601 14.33 11.54 -12.17
CA LYS A 601 14.21 12.32 -13.41
C LYS A 601 13.40 11.62 -14.51
N GLN A 602 12.92 10.41 -14.27
CA GLN A 602 12.14 9.65 -15.26
C GLN A 602 10.65 9.86 -15.11
N ASN A 603 10.19 10.25 -13.93
CA ASN A 603 8.79 10.52 -13.66
C ASN A 603 8.33 11.78 -14.42
N THR A 604 7.26 11.64 -15.20
CA THR A 604 6.72 12.72 -16.04
C THR A 604 5.61 13.52 -15.35
N GLU A 605 5.16 13.07 -14.19
CA GLU A 605 4.07 13.72 -13.43
C GLU A 605 4.56 14.35 -12.11
N CYS A 606 5.81 14.83 -12.07
CA CYS A 606 6.36 15.46 -10.85
C CYS A 606 5.61 16.72 -10.40
N GLY A 607 5.09 17.49 -11.34
CA GLY A 607 4.37 18.74 -11.09
C GLY A 607 5.08 19.97 -11.67
N TRP A 608 4.29 20.98 -12.04
CA TRP A 608 4.80 22.32 -12.38
C TRP A 608 5.04 23.15 -11.14
N GLY A 609 4.20 22.98 -10.12
CA GLY A 609 4.15 23.76 -8.90
C GLY A 609 2.71 23.99 -8.43
N ARG A 610 2.44 25.15 -7.84
CA ARG A 610 1.14 25.44 -7.23
C ARG A 610 0.64 26.85 -7.46
N VAL A 611 -0.67 26.99 -7.31
CA VAL A 611 -1.37 28.26 -7.11
C VAL A 611 -1.64 28.40 -5.61
N SER A 612 -1.21 29.50 -5.01
CA SER A 612 -1.56 29.86 -3.63
C SER A 612 -2.59 30.99 -3.65
N ILE A 613 -3.79 30.73 -3.13
CA ILE A 613 -4.87 31.70 -2.94
C ILE A 613 -4.72 32.24 -1.52
N ILE A 614 -4.17 33.43 -1.40
CA ILE A 614 -3.73 34.02 -0.12
C ILE A 614 -4.81 34.95 0.40
N ALA A 615 -5.24 34.76 1.64
CA ALA A 615 -6.19 35.63 2.32
C ALA A 615 -5.60 37.05 2.53
N PRO A 616 -6.46 38.06 2.67
CA PRO A 616 -6.04 39.43 3.00
C PRO A 616 -5.21 39.47 4.29
N GLU A 617 -4.28 40.40 4.36
CA GLU A 617 -3.47 40.66 5.58
C GLU A 617 -4.35 41.13 6.75
N LYS A 618 -3.85 40.92 7.97
CA LYS A 618 -4.50 41.33 9.24
C LYS A 618 -5.93 40.79 9.39
N CYS A 619 -6.11 39.54 9.06
CA CYS A 619 -7.40 38.85 9.15
C CYS A 619 -7.26 37.62 10.02
N LYS A 620 -7.94 37.59 11.19
CA LYS A 620 -7.95 36.41 12.07
C LYS A 620 -8.85 35.30 11.50
N ASP A 621 -10.08 35.68 11.15
CA ASP A 621 -11.10 34.78 10.62
C ASP A 621 -11.19 34.92 9.11
N THR A 622 -11.20 33.79 8.40
CA THR A 622 -11.24 33.74 6.93
C THR A 622 -12.10 32.59 6.46
N GLU A 623 -12.87 32.83 5.42
CA GLU A 623 -13.51 31.78 4.65
C GLU A 623 -12.86 31.69 3.27
N PHE A 624 -12.47 30.50 2.86
CA PHE A 624 -12.13 30.21 1.46
C PHE A 624 -13.27 29.45 0.83
N THR A 625 -13.68 29.86 -0.36
CA THR A 625 -14.60 29.09 -1.22
C THR A 625 -14.06 29.09 -2.63
N VAL A 626 -13.66 27.94 -3.10
CA VAL A 626 -13.12 27.74 -4.44
C VAL A 626 -13.98 26.73 -5.18
N GLU A 627 -14.53 27.17 -6.30
CA GLU A 627 -15.31 26.34 -7.23
C GLU A 627 -14.40 25.93 -8.40
N MET A 628 -14.28 24.63 -8.66
CA MET A 628 -13.41 24.03 -9.65
C MET A 628 -14.24 23.24 -10.66
N GLU A 629 -14.46 23.79 -11.84
CA GLU A 629 -15.24 23.21 -12.91
C GLU A 629 -14.36 22.52 -13.94
N ILE A 630 -14.63 21.25 -14.23
CA ILE A 630 -13.99 20.52 -15.33
C ILE A 630 -14.70 20.88 -16.63
N ILE A 631 -13.97 21.35 -17.64
CA ILE A 631 -14.48 21.74 -18.94
C ILE A 631 -13.70 21.00 -20.03
N LYS A 632 -14.42 20.41 -21.00
CA LYS A 632 -13.82 19.87 -22.21
C LYS A 632 -13.51 21.00 -23.18
N LYS A 633 -12.26 21.11 -23.66
CA LYS A 633 -11.81 22.25 -24.50
C LYS A 633 -12.65 22.48 -25.75
N GLU A 634 -13.16 21.43 -26.39
CA GLU A 634 -14.05 21.51 -27.54
C GLU A 634 -15.42 22.18 -27.25
N ASN A 635 -15.86 22.18 -25.98
CA ASN A 635 -17.11 22.78 -25.52
C ASN A 635 -16.99 24.27 -25.16
N ARG A 636 -15.75 24.80 -25.15
CA ARG A 636 -15.51 26.19 -24.81
C ARG A 636 -15.98 27.10 -25.97
N LYS A 637 -17.12 27.80 -25.80
CA LYS A 637 -17.67 28.78 -26.74
C LYS A 637 -17.15 30.18 -26.45
#